data_5183d1b183cc5a1349c1b1b229d2e67b
#
_entry.id   5183d1b183cc5a1349c1b1b229d2e67b
#
_cell.length_a   1.000
_cell.length_b   1.000
_cell.length_c   1.000
_cell.angle_alpha   90.00
_cell.angle_beta   90.00
_cell.angle_gamma   90.00
#
_symmetry.space_group_name_H-M   'P 1'
#
loop_
_entity.id
_entity.type
_entity.pdbx_description
1 polymer ?
#
loop_
_entity_poly.entity_id
_entity_poly.type
_entity_poly.pdbx_seq_one_letter_code
_entity_poly.pdbx_strand_id
1 'polypeptide(L)'
;MQITPLRKASNVMKRSTRSSAERAAPSSSRIAAIYALALGCYVLLALIVTWPLALHFDRLLFGGIDGAPRRFDFAGGEEAGLHLWHLWWVSEAILHGVNPFWTDLLFYPDGVQLYVQTLSAPNAVLTLPVYLLAGPVAAFNAAVLLGFALTGFGVFLLAYHYVRGFWEALVCGVLVTLGPFHIAQLQNSHLHLFSLHWIPFYIYALALLDRGAERWRIACAAAIAALVVLSDWYWASICGVLTIVWMAARFAAVRERLILARRYALFAMGTLILLAPFLAGMLMRRDVLPIGHQARDAIWEAYVYNSSVDLFGLFFPNVYNPLWGTQVEQWMRPIAEYFAPSVWYVPAGWTLILLTILGARTIWRRERHLAFTAIVLWVLAMGPGLHILGKDTGIPMLYALLDRLPLFGTARKPALFIAPVLMVMSIAAAQGLAQLRRGTPDVWRMLPIAGALAVGLFELWLPSGRVFLPLERPAVYEQIAARPGAVADLPLDVLETSRTLRNQMVHGQPIIGGFIARRPAYETFNMPLLRAIGTMQALQPDIVPLDQSTVRAMQCFAPVRHVVVRTDLTTAREQEQVAETLGRLIGHAPTLVYEDAQYRRYELPRFADACRPFVYAGKGWDDVERNDNGRHRWGSADNTLWLVNPYDTPIHMTLALTLASYETARPVELWQDRRLIARWEAPRSVRTYRIGVTAPPGQTRLRLRAPTTYDPQSRRDLSIVALNIHITGYTLNSQP
;
A
#
# COMPACT_ATOMS: atom_id res chain seq x y z
N MET A 1 -33.89 54.12 72.43
CA MET A 1 -32.77 53.20 72.62
C MET A 1 -32.24 52.81 71.25
N GLN A 2 -31.08 53.32 70.89
CA GLN A 2 -30.53 53.29 69.53
C GLN A 2 -29.83 51.95 69.25
N ILE A 3 -30.09 51.35 68.09
CA ILE A 3 -29.38 50.23 67.55
C ILE A 3 -28.52 50.75 66.42
N THR A 4 -27.20 50.70 66.56
CA THR A 4 -26.19 51.04 65.55
C THR A 4 -25.82 49.80 64.73
N PRO A 5 -25.71 49.84 63.40
CA PRO A 5 -25.48 48.65 62.61
C PRO A 5 -24.01 48.35 62.34
N LEU A 6 -23.66 47.10 62.48
CA LEU A 6 -22.42 46.48 62.07
C LEU A 6 -22.21 46.56 60.52
N ARG A 7 -21.42 47.49 60.08
CA ARG A 7 -20.97 47.67 58.71
C ARG A 7 -19.44 47.69 58.64
N LYS A 8 -18.77 46.56 58.96
CA LYS A 8 -17.31 46.45 58.79
C LYS A 8 -16.77 45.04 58.47
N ALA A 9 -17.64 44.01 58.23
CA ALA A 9 -17.16 42.65 57.94
C ALA A 9 -17.20 42.25 56.48
N SER A 10 -17.74 43.08 55.55
CA SER A 10 -17.88 42.65 54.09
C SER A 10 -16.70 43.04 53.22
N ASN A 11 -15.75 43.86 53.68
CA ASN A 11 -14.63 44.32 52.83
C ASN A 11 -13.33 43.53 52.98
N VAL A 12 -13.22 42.61 53.91
CA VAL A 12 -12.04 41.71 54.03
C VAL A 12 -12.19 40.42 53.24
N MET A 13 -13.44 40.00 53.02
CA MET A 13 -13.70 38.76 52.25
C MET A 13 -13.66 38.97 50.74
N LYS A 14 -13.67 40.20 50.23
CA LYS A 14 -13.53 40.50 48.74
C LYS A 14 -12.10 40.73 48.30
N ARG A 15 -11.11 40.72 49.19
CA ARG A 15 -9.68 40.83 48.81
C ARG A 15 -8.92 39.52 48.75
N SER A 16 -9.45 38.39 49.24
CA SER A 16 -8.78 37.10 49.23
C SER A 16 -9.13 36.22 48.01
N THR A 17 -10.11 36.62 47.15
CA THR A 17 -10.49 35.90 45.95
C THR A 17 -9.97 36.51 44.63
N ARG A 18 -9.08 37.50 44.72
CA ARG A 18 -8.47 38.18 43.56
C ARG A 18 -7.01 37.84 43.32
N SER A 19 -6.46 36.71 43.81
CA SER A 19 -5.09 36.29 43.53
C SER A 19 -4.95 34.89 42.92
N SER A 20 -6.02 34.31 42.38
CA SER A 20 -5.88 33.32 41.34
C SER A 20 -5.73 34.09 40.03
N ALA A 21 -4.47 34.45 39.70
CA ALA A 21 -4.12 35.14 38.50
C ALA A 21 -4.86 34.49 37.31
N GLU A 22 -5.73 35.24 36.66
CA GLU A 22 -6.06 35.07 35.25
C GLU A 22 -4.73 35.01 34.48
N ARG A 23 -4.19 33.82 34.29
CA ARG A 23 -3.13 33.63 33.30
C ARG A 23 -3.77 33.97 31.95
N ALA A 24 -3.56 35.20 31.50
CA ALA A 24 -3.97 35.65 30.18
C ALA A 24 -3.61 34.58 29.19
N ALA A 25 -4.58 34.18 28.33
CA ALA A 25 -4.31 33.24 27.25
C ALA A 25 -3.09 33.71 26.47
N PRO A 26 -2.11 32.85 26.22
CA PRO A 26 -0.89 33.27 25.52
C PRO A 26 -1.26 33.91 24.17
N SER A 27 -0.61 35.02 23.83
CA SER A 27 -0.85 35.69 22.55
C SER A 27 -0.63 34.74 21.39
N SER A 28 -1.32 34.95 20.28
CA SER A 28 -1.17 34.11 19.08
C SER A 28 0.27 34.03 18.61
N SER A 29 1.05 35.10 18.71
CA SER A 29 2.49 35.15 18.41
C SER A 29 3.33 34.23 19.30
N ARG A 30 3.02 34.15 20.58
CA ARG A 30 3.70 33.27 21.53
C ARG A 30 3.40 31.80 21.26
N ILE A 31 2.16 31.48 20.87
CA ILE A 31 1.78 30.10 20.47
C ILE A 31 2.52 29.72 19.19
N ALA A 32 2.57 30.59 18.20
CA ALA A 32 3.30 30.36 16.96
C ALA A 32 4.81 30.13 17.23
N ALA A 33 5.42 30.92 18.10
CA ALA A 33 6.82 30.73 18.50
C ALA A 33 7.08 29.37 19.18
N ILE A 34 6.18 28.91 20.06
CA ILE A 34 6.24 27.58 20.69
C ILE A 34 6.19 26.46 19.65
N TYR A 35 5.30 26.57 18.67
CA TYR A 35 5.15 25.55 17.61
C TYR A 35 6.33 25.56 16.65
N ALA A 36 6.82 26.75 16.27
CA ALA A 36 8.00 26.86 15.42
C ALA A 36 9.26 26.29 16.10
N LEU A 37 9.45 26.56 17.39
CA LEU A 37 10.56 25.99 18.16
C LEU A 37 10.47 24.47 18.25
N ALA A 38 9.29 23.92 18.55
CA ALA A 38 9.09 22.47 18.62
C ALA A 38 9.35 21.80 17.26
N LEU A 39 8.80 22.36 16.16
CA LEU A 39 9.06 21.85 14.83
C LEU A 39 10.55 21.89 14.48
N GLY A 40 11.24 23.00 14.80
CA GLY A 40 12.69 23.14 14.60
C GLY A 40 13.49 22.07 15.35
N CYS A 41 13.12 21.73 16.58
CA CYS A 41 13.73 20.64 17.34
C CYS A 41 13.56 19.28 16.63
N TYR A 42 12.39 18.99 16.07
CA TYR A 42 12.17 17.72 15.37
C TYR A 42 12.81 17.68 13.99
N VAL A 43 12.92 18.79 13.28
CA VAL A 43 13.72 18.89 12.06
C VAL A 43 15.19 18.62 12.36
N LEU A 44 15.71 19.20 13.43
CA LEU A 44 17.08 18.93 13.87
C LEU A 44 17.27 17.45 14.27
N LEU A 45 16.30 16.87 14.99
CA LEU A 45 16.32 15.44 15.31
C LEU A 45 16.35 14.58 14.04
N ALA A 46 15.52 14.89 13.05
CA ALA A 46 15.48 14.19 11.76
C ALA A 46 16.85 14.24 11.06
N LEU A 47 17.48 15.42 11.00
CA LEU A 47 18.82 15.60 10.41
C LEU A 47 19.91 14.81 11.17
N ILE A 48 19.85 14.79 12.49
CA ILE A 48 20.81 14.02 13.33
C ILE A 48 20.64 12.52 13.08
N VAL A 49 19.41 12.02 13.12
CA VAL A 49 19.11 10.59 12.96
C VAL A 49 19.46 10.09 11.57
N THR A 50 19.29 10.90 10.54
CA THR A 50 19.58 10.52 9.15
C THR A 50 20.99 10.88 8.68
N TRP A 51 21.81 11.53 9.51
CA TRP A 51 23.15 11.94 9.13
C TRP A 51 23.99 10.75 8.62
N PRO A 52 24.72 10.84 7.48
CA PRO A 52 25.02 12.04 6.67
C PRO A 52 24.14 12.24 5.41
N LEU A 53 22.84 11.91 5.46
CA LEU A 53 21.91 12.02 4.33
C LEU A 53 22.00 13.39 3.61
N ALA A 54 22.16 14.48 4.36
CA ALA A 54 22.24 15.82 3.79
C ALA A 54 23.38 16.00 2.78
N LEU A 55 24.45 15.20 2.85
CA LEU A 55 25.59 15.23 1.92
C LEU A 55 25.32 14.45 0.62
N HIS A 56 24.29 13.61 0.60
CA HIS A 56 23.98 12.71 -0.51
C HIS A 56 22.49 12.81 -0.92
N PHE A 57 21.87 13.94 -0.62
CA PHE A 57 20.43 14.13 -0.60
C PHE A 57 19.73 13.87 -1.94
N ASP A 58 20.40 14.18 -3.05
CA ASP A 58 19.91 14.07 -4.43
C ASP A 58 20.40 12.81 -5.17
N ARG A 59 21.31 12.03 -4.56
CA ARG A 59 22.04 10.96 -5.27
C ARG A 59 21.78 9.58 -4.70
N LEU A 60 21.65 9.47 -3.36
CA LEU A 60 21.50 8.20 -2.65
C LEU A 60 20.17 8.17 -1.90
N LEU A 61 19.42 7.08 -2.06
CA LEU A 61 18.21 6.84 -1.27
C LEU A 61 18.58 6.45 0.15
N PHE A 62 17.88 7.00 1.13
CA PHE A 62 18.00 6.56 2.50
C PHE A 62 17.32 5.19 2.69
N GLY A 63 18.12 4.14 2.84
CA GLY A 63 17.67 2.75 2.96
C GLY A 63 17.50 2.25 4.40
N GLY A 64 17.68 3.11 5.41
CA GLY A 64 17.54 2.76 6.82
C GLY A 64 18.85 2.85 7.62
N ILE A 65 18.91 2.11 8.73
CA ILE A 65 20.00 2.11 9.70
C ILE A 65 20.81 0.82 9.55
N ASP A 66 22.12 0.93 9.35
CA ASP A 66 23.02 -0.20 9.25
C ASP A 66 23.25 -0.85 10.62
N GLY A 67 23.46 -2.17 10.65
CA GLY A 67 23.64 -2.94 11.89
C GLY A 67 22.36 -3.11 12.72
N ALA A 68 21.23 -2.57 12.29
CA ALA A 68 19.93 -2.83 12.93
C ALA A 68 19.24 -4.05 12.28
N PRO A 69 18.55 -4.90 13.05
CA PRO A 69 17.91 -6.09 12.54
C PRO A 69 16.96 -5.78 11.38
N ARG A 70 17.17 -6.45 10.26
CA ARG A 70 16.25 -6.46 9.11
C ARG A 70 15.66 -7.84 9.02
N ARG A 71 14.35 -7.94 9.05
CA ARG A 71 13.70 -9.25 9.05
C ARG A 71 13.31 -9.77 7.69
N PHE A 72 13.34 -8.94 6.67
CA PHE A 72 13.24 -9.38 5.30
C PHE A 72 14.59 -9.21 4.62
N ASP A 73 15.14 -10.32 4.14
CA ASP A 73 16.18 -10.34 3.12
C ASP A 73 15.66 -9.90 1.74
N PHE A 74 14.65 -9.09 1.71
CA PHE A 74 14.44 -8.26 0.54
C PHE A 74 15.63 -7.33 0.51
N ALA A 75 16.60 -7.67 -0.32
CA ALA A 75 17.82 -6.95 -0.50
C ALA A 75 17.54 -5.45 -0.51
N GLY A 76 17.71 -4.83 0.60
CA GLY A 76 17.59 -3.44 1.09
C GLY A 76 17.06 -2.32 0.20
N GLY A 77 16.30 -2.58 -0.85
CA GLY A 77 15.87 -1.55 -1.78
C GLY A 77 14.53 -1.76 -2.45
N GLU A 78 13.91 -2.93 -2.31
CA GLU A 78 12.75 -3.26 -3.13
C GLU A 78 11.51 -2.44 -2.76
N GLU A 79 11.16 -2.39 -1.48
CA GLU A 79 10.07 -1.53 -1.01
C GLU A 79 10.43 -0.03 -1.16
N ALA A 80 11.70 0.34 -0.96
CA ALA A 80 12.15 1.72 -1.21
C ALA A 80 11.96 2.11 -2.67
N GLY A 81 12.30 1.22 -3.62
CA GLY A 81 12.10 1.45 -5.05
C GLY A 81 10.63 1.59 -5.44
N LEU A 82 9.73 0.79 -4.85
CA LEU A 82 8.29 0.92 -5.04
C LEU A 82 7.79 2.29 -4.56
N HIS A 83 8.16 2.71 -3.36
CA HIS A 83 7.72 4.00 -2.83
C HIS A 83 8.37 5.20 -3.52
N LEU A 84 9.60 5.05 -3.99
CA LEU A 84 10.24 6.03 -4.86
C LEU A 84 9.44 6.20 -6.16
N TRP A 85 9.07 5.09 -6.80
CA TRP A 85 8.24 5.11 -8.00
C TRP A 85 6.86 5.74 -7.73
N HIS A 86 6.21 5.44 -6.60
CA HIS A 86 4.95 6.08 -6.22
C HIS A 86 5.07 7.61 -6.14
N LEU A 87 6.12 8.12 -5.48
CA LEU A 87 6.36 9.56 -5.39
C LEU A 87 6.65 10.16 -6.76
N TRP A 88 7.48 9.50 -7.57
CA TRP A 88 7.77 9.91 -8.94
C TRP A 88 6.49 9.96 -9.79
N TRP A 89 5.71 8.86 -9.80
CA TRP A 89 4.49 8.80 -10.61
C TRP A 89 3.46 9.86 -10.22
N VAL A 90 3.18 10.02 -8.93
CA VAL A 90 2.21 11.03 -8.46
C VAL A 90 2.69 12.44 -8.82
N SER A 91 3.99 12.73 -8.70
CA SER A 91 4.57 14.01 -9.10
C SER A 91 4.43 14.25 -10.60
N GLU A 92 4.80 13.28 -11.44
CA GLU A 92 4.64 13.36 -12.90
C GLU A 92 3.16 13.53 -13.29
N ALA A 93 2.26 12.76 -12.67
CA ALA A 93 0.84 12.86 -12.95
C ALA A 93 0.28 14.26 -12.65
N ILE A 94 0.70 14.88 -11.54
CA ILE A 94 0.31 16.25 -11.18
C ILE A 94 0.87 17.25 -12.19
N LEU A 95 2.14 17.13 -12.56
CA LEU A 95 2.81 18.05 -13.51
C LEU A 95 2.20 17.98 -14.92
N HIS A 96 1.77 16.82 -15.34
CA HIS A 96 1.14 16.61 -16.63
C HIS A 96 -0.39 16.74 -16.61
N GLY A 97 -1.01 17.02 -15.45
CA GLY A 97 -2.46 17.18 -15.31
C GLY A 97 -3.26 15.90 -15.56
N VAL A 98 -2.64 14.72 -15.34
CA VAL A 98 -3.29 13.40 -15.50
C VAL A 98 -3.71 12.83 -14.14
N ASN A 99 -4.61 11.86 -14.16
CA ASN A 99 -5.10 11.21 -12.94
C ASN A 99 -4.00 10.36 -12.27
N PRO A 100 -3.50 10.69 -11.06
CA PRO A 100 -2.45 9.92 -10.40
C PRO A 100 -2.90 8.51 -9.95
N PHE A 101 -4.20 8.23 -9.94
CA PHE A 101 -4.74 6.94 -9.53
C PHE A 101 -5.01 5.98 -10.70
N TRP A 102 -4.49 6.30 -11.87
CA TRP A 102 -4.50 5.43 -13.04
C TRP A 102 -3.21 5.63 -13.83
N THR A 103 -2.64 4.54 -14.35
CA THR A 103 -1.48 4.61 -15.25
C THR A 103 -1.53 3.52 -16.31
N ASP A 104 -1.11 3.84 -17.51
CA ASP A 104 -0.81 2.93 -18.61
C ASP A 104 0.68 2.55 -18.67
N LEU A 105 1.49 3.14 -17.77
CA LEU A 105 2.91 2.85 -17.69
C LEU A 105 3.23 1.44 -17.16
N LEU A 106 2.30 0.82 -16.43
CA LEU A 106 2.44 -0.53 -15.88
C LEU A 106 1.41 -1.46 -16.50
N PHE A 107 1.73 -2.78 -16.56
CA PHE A 107 0.85 -3.82 -17.08
C PHE A 107 0.36 -3.51 -18.50
N TYR A 108 1.26 -2.99 -19.32
CA TYR A 108 0.97 -2.66 -20.71
C TYR A 108 0.49 -3.90 -21.51
N PRO A 109 -0.56 -3.81 -22.36
CA PRO A 109 -1.30 -2.60 -22.74
C PRO A 109 -2.50 -2.25 -21.84
N ASP A 110 -2.85 -3.06 -20.83
CA ASP A 110 -4.08 -2.92 -20.04
C ASP A 110 -4.06 -1.68 -19.14
N GLY A 111 -2.87 -1.27 -18.68
CA GLY A 111 -2.74 -0.28 -17.63
C GLY A 111 -3.23 -0.79 -16.27
N VAL A 112 -3.18 0.05 -15.26
CA VAL A 112 -3.61 -0.32 -13.91
C VAL A 112 -4.20 0.84 -13.13
N GLN A 113 -5.24 0.54 -12.35
CA GLN A 113 -5.76 1.45 -11.35
C GLN A 113 -4.92 1.40 -10.07
N LEU A 114 -4.70 2.56 -9.45
CA LEU A 114 -3.87 2.72 -8.26
C LEU A 114 -4.67 3.21 -7.04
N TYR A 115 -6.02 3.26 -7.13
CA TYR A 115 -6.89 3.73 -6.04
C TYR A 115 -6.74 2.96 -4.74
N VAL A 116 -6.39 1.67 -4.81
CA VAL A 116 -6.22 0.80 -3.63
C VAL A 116 -4.75 0.51 -3.31
N GLN A 117 -3.82 1.22 -3.94
CA GLN A 117 -2.38 1.09 -3.69
C GLN A 117 -1.92 2.03 -2.56
N THR A 118 -0.68 1.82 -2.10
CA THR A 118 -0.03 2.59 -1.02
C THR A 118 0.72 3.80 -1.59
N LEU A 119 0.04 4.63 -2.41
CA LEU A 119 0.66 5.71 -3.18
C LEU A 119 1.28 6.83 -2.34
N SER A 120 0.79 7.04 -1.12
CA SER A 120 1.20 8.18 -0.28
C SER A 120 1.09 9.52 -1.00
N ALA A 121 0.02 9.74 -1.76
CA ALA A 121 -0.15 10.95 -2.59
C ALA A 121 0.07 12.28 -1.83
N PRO A 122 -0.37 12.46 -0.56
CA PRO A 122 -0.04 13.66 0.20
C PRO A 122 1.46 13.88 0.41
N ASN A 123 2.27 12.82 0.57
CA ASN A 123 3.72 12.96 0.68
C ASN A 123 4.33 13.46 -0.64
N ALA A 124 3.86 12.96 -1.78
CA ALA A 124 4.31 13.45 -3.09
C ALA A 124 3.99 14.94 -3.27
N VAL A 125 2.78 15.38 -2.85
CA VAL A 125 2.41 16.81 -2.89
C VAL A 125 3.30 17.65 -1.97
N LEU A 126 3.56 17.18 -0.75
CA LEU A 126 4.43 17.90 0.20
C LEU A 126 5.88 18.02 -0.29
N THR A 127 6.36 16.99 -0.99
CA THR A 127 7.74 16.95 -1.51
C THR A 127 7.87 17.42 -2.96
N LEU A 128 6.78 17.80 -3.61
CA LEU A 128 6.79 18.29 -4.99
C LEU A 128 7.76 19.47 -5.24
N PRO A 129 7.89 20.48 -4.35
CA PRO A 129 8.90 21.52 -4.54
C PRO A 129 10.34 20.96 -4.57
N VAL A 130 10.63 19.96 -3.73
CA VAL A 130 11.94 19.31 -3.70
C VAL A 130 12.13 18.46 -4.96
N TYR A 131 11.08 17.77 -5.40
CA TYR A 131 11.08 17.02 -6.66
C TYR A 131 11.46 17.90 -7.86
N LEU A 132 10.85 19.07 -7.96
CA LEU A 132 11.12 20.03 -9.04
C LEU A 132 12.55 20.59 -9.01
N LEU A 133 13.13 20.76 -7.83
CA LEU A 133 14.46 21.35 -7.66
C LEU A 133 15.59 20.32 -7.75
N ALA A 134 15.37 19.09 -7.26
CA ALA A 134 16.45 18.13 -7.05
C ALA A 134 16.07 16.67 -7.42
N GLY A 135 14.90 16.46 -8.04
CA GLY A 135 14.48 15.17 -8.58
C GLY A 135 13.89 14.18 -7.57
N PRO A 136 13.58 12.95 -8.04
CA PRO A 136 12.81 11.97 -7.26
C PRO A 136 13.54 11.44 -6.02
N VAL A 137 14.87 11.28 -6.07
CA VAL A 137 15.67 10.81 -4.93
C VAL A 137 15.60 11.81 -3.78
N ALA A 138 15.78 13.10 -4.09
CA ALA A 138 15.67 14.17 -3.10
C ALA A 138 14.25 14.26 -2.50
N ALA A 139 13.21 14.08 -3.32
CA ALA A 139 11.82 14.06 -2.85
C ALA A 139 11.56 12.90 -1.89
N PHE A 140 12.08 11.70 -2.19
CA PHE A 140 11.98 10.55 -1.29
C PHE A 140 12.69 10.82 0.05
N ASN A 141 13.91 11.34 0.01
CA ASN A 141 14.67 11.68 1.19
C ASN A 141 14.00 12.81 2.01
N ALA A 142 13.40 13.79 1.34
CA ALA A 142 12.56 14.79 1.99
C ALA A 142 11.35 14.17 2.68
N ALA A 143 10.68 13.17 2.07
CA ALA A 143 9.58 12.46 2.70
C ALA A 143 10.03 11.69 3.96
N VAL A 144 11.24 11.13 3.97
CA VAL A 144 11.84 10.52 5.17
C VAL A 144 12.06 11.56 6.26
N LEU A 145 12.67 12.71 5.95
CA LEU A 145 12.86 13.80 6.92
C LEU A 145 11.52 14.32 7.47
N LEU A 146 10.52 14.49 6.60
CA LEU A 146 9.16 14.88 7.01
C LEU A 146 8.51 13.81 7.89
N GLY A 147 8.72 12.53 7.60
CA GLY A 147 8.22 11.42 8.42
C GLY A 147 8.69 11.54 9.89
N PHE A 148 9.98 11.82 10.12
CA PHE A 148 10.51 12.08 11.46
C PHE A 148 9.97 13.38 12.07
N ALA A 149 10.14 14.49 11.36
CA ALA A 149 9.83 15.81 11.87
C ALA A 149 8.34 15.98 12.20
N LEU A 150 7.46 15.59 11.28
CA LEU A 150 6.01 15.75 11.45
C LEU A 150 5.42 14.74 12.45
N THR A 151 5.99 13.53 12.57
CA THR A 151 5.57 12.59 13.62
C THR A 151 5.85 13.17 15.01
N GLY A 152 7.07 13.62 15.25
CA GLY A 152 7.42 14.26 16.54
C GLY A 152 6.58 15.49 16.82
N PHE A 153 6.40 16.35 15.83
CA PHE A 153 5.60 17.57 15.95
C PHE A 153 4.10 17.26 16.18
N GLY A 154 3.54 16.27 15.50
CA GLY A 154 2.14 15.85 15.71
C GLY A 154 1.91 15.31 17.11
N VAL A 155 2.83 14.48 17.63
CA VAL A 155 2.78 13.98 19.01
C VAL A 155 2.94 15.14 20.00
N PHE A 156 3.86 16.09 19.73
CA PHE A 156 4.00 17.30 20.53
C PHE A 156 2.69 18.09 20.61
N LEU A 157 2.04 18.38 19.48
CA LEU A 157 0.77 19.10 19.44
C LEU A 157 -0.30 18.39 20.27
N LEU A 158 -0.38 17.09 20.12
CA LEU A 158 -1.34 16.26 20.82
C LEU A 158 -1.09 16.27 22.33
N ALA A 159 0.13 16.01 22.79
CA ALA A 159 0.50 16.03 24.21
C ALA A 159 0.37 17.44 24.80
N TYR A 160 0.83 18.48 24.09
CA TYR A 160 0.72 19.88 24.50
C TYR A 160 -0.74 20.34 24.64
N HIS A 161 -1.65 19.81 23.83
CA HIS A 161 -3.07 20.10 23.93
C HIS A 161 -3.65 19.73 25.31
N TYR A 162 -3.24 18.57 25.83
CA TYR A 162 -3.76 18.05 27.13
C TYR A 162 -2.96 18.52 28.34
N VAL A 163 -1.64 18.72 28.22
CA VAL A 163 -0.75 18.97 29.37
C VAL A 163 -0.33 20.42 29.48
N ARG A 164 -0.26 21.17 28.36
CA ARG A 164 0.22 22.56 28.29
C ARG A 164 1.67 22.74 28.80
N GLY A 165 2.45 21.67 28.85
CA GLY A 165 3.86 21.68 29.20
C GLY A 165 4.70 21.51 27.96
N PHE A 166 5.57 22.48 27.61
CA PHE A 166 6.41 22.44 26.44
C PHE A 166 7.38 21.27 26.47
N TRP A 167 8.15 21.13 27.54
CA TRP A 167 9.18 20.12 27.67
C TRP A 167 8.62 18.71 27.78
N GLU A 168 7.51 18.55 28.51
CA GLU A 168 6.82 17.26 28.62
C GLU A 168 6.32 16.76 27.26
N ALA A 169 5.73 17.66 26.47
CA ALA A 169 5.25 17.34 25.15
C ALA A 169 6.42 17.06 24.18
N LEU A 170 7.52 17.83 24.28
CA LEU A 170 8.71 17.67 23.46
C LEU A 170 9.36 16.29 23.70
N VAL A 171 9.57 15.89 24.95
CA VAL A 171 10.13 14.58 25.30
C VAL A 171 9.26 13.46 24.76
N CYS A 172 7.93 13.51 24.92
CA CYS A 172 7.04 12.48 24.42
C CYS A 172 7.08 12.36 22.88
N GLY A 173 7.20 13.49 22.17
CA GLY A 173 7.40 13.47 20.73
C GLY A 173 8.71 12.78 20.32
N VAL A 174 9.82 13.04 21.04
CA VAL A 174 11.11 12.36 20.82
C VAL A 174 10.97 10.85 21.05
N LEU A 175 10.36 10.43 22.16
CA LEU A 175 10.20 9.02 22.51
C LEU A 175 9.39 8.24 21.46
N VAL A 176 8.31 8.81 20.94
CA VAL A 176 7.50 8.15 19.90
C VAL A 176 8.22 8.16 18.55
N THR A 177 8.87 9.27 18.20
CA THR A 177 9.58 9.41 16.91
C THR A 177 10.74 8.44 16.78
N LEU A 178 11.52 8.25 17.86
CA LEU A 178 12.62 7.28 17.90
C LEU A 178 12.15 5.89 18.37
N GLY A 179 10.87 5.75 18.69
CA GLY A 179 10.30 4.51 19.20
C GLY A 179 10.46 3.34 18.21
N PRO A 180 10.68 2.10 18.72
CA PRO A 180 10.98 0.93 17.88
C PRO A 180 9.91 0.65 16.83
N PHE A 181 8.64 0.91 17.09
CA PHE A 181 7.56 0.76 16.11
C PHE A 181 7.77 1.66 14.88
N HIS A 182 8.13 2.93 15.08
CA HIS A 182 8.38 3.87 13.98
C HIS A 182 9.65 3.52 13.20
N ILE A 183 10.72 3.17 13.93
CA ILE A 183 11.99 2.74 13.33
C ILE A 183 11.83 1.44 12.53
N ALA A 184 10.99 0.51 12.98
CA ALA A 184 10.69 -0.73 12.26
C ALA A 184 10.10 -0.45 10.86
N GLN A 185 9.24 0.55 10.71
CA GLN A 185 8.69 0.92 9.40
C GLN A 185 9.77 1.50 8.47
N LEU A 186 10.70 2.28 9.01
CA LEU A 186 11.85 2.78 8.27
C LEU A 186 12.76 1.64 7.81
N GLN A 187 13.10 0.69 8.71
CA GLN A 187 13.96 -0.46 8.41
C GLN A 187 13.40 -1.37 7.32
N ASN A 188 12.08 -1.46 7.24
CA ASN A 188 11.39 -2.20 6.19
C ASN A 188 11.14 -1.36 4.92
N SER A 189 11.66 -0.14 4.87
CA SER A 189 11.43 0.83 3.77
C SER A 189 9.95 1.10 3.47
N HIS A 190 9.07 0.88 4.43
CA HIS A 190 7.63 1.13 4.32
C HIS A 190 7.31 2.63 4.47
N LEU A 191 7.71 3.47 3.52
CA LEU A 191 7.55 4.93 3.58
C LEU A 191 6.11 5.35 3.91
N HIS A 192 5.11 4.65 3.39
CA HIS A 192 3.69 4.89 3.65
C HIS A 192 3.31 4.68 5.11
N LEU A 193 3.86 3.65 5.78
CA LEU A 193 3.64 3.38 7.20
C LEU A 193 4.56 4.22 8.09
N PHE A 194 5.77 4.51 7.62
CA PHE A 194 6.71 5.42 8.26
C PHE A 194 6.16 6.85 8.34
N SER A 195 5.28 7.25 7.43
CA SER A 195 4.54 8.51 7.49
C SER A 195 3.48 8.50 8.60
N LEU A 196 3.91 8.16 9.82
CA LEU A 196 3.06 7.98 11.00
C LEU A 196 2.40 9.28 11.47
N HIS A 197 2.90 10.45 11.04
CA HIS A 197 2.44 11.77 11.45
C HIS A 197 0.94 12.02 11.21
N TRP A 198 0.32 11.34 10.26
CA TRP A 198 -1.12 11.47 10.03
C TRP A 198 -1.96 11.05 11.24
N ILE A 199 -1.49 10.08 12.05
CA ILE A 199 -2.22 9.55 13.20
C ILE A 199 -2.33 10.59 14.35
N PRO A 200 -1.24 11.21 14.85
CA PRO A 200 -1.35 12.21 15.90
C PRO A 200 -2.09 13.47 15.43
N PHE A 201 -1.95 13.90 14.17
CA PHE A 201 -2.76 15.00 13.62
C PHE A 201 -4.24 14.65 13.57
N TYR A 202 -4.58 13.41 13.19
CA TYR A 202 -5.96 12.95 13.16
C TYR A 202 -6.59 12.93 14.56
N ILE A 203 -5.90 12.36 15.55
CA ILE A 203 -6.36 12.34 16.95
C ILE A 203 -6.49 13.75 17.50
N TYR A 204 -5.53 14.63 17.17
CA TYR A 204 -5.61 16.04 17.54
C TYR A 204 -6.84 16.74 16.94
N ALA A 205 -7.16 16.45 15.69
CA ALA A 205 -8.35 16.98 15.03
C ALA A 205 -9.65 16.48 15.69
N LEU A 206 -9.75 15.19 16.07
CA LEU A 206 -10.87 14.66 16.85
C LEU A 206 -10.99 15.38 18.22
N ALA A 207 -9.87 15.60 18.91
CA ALA A 207 -9.86 16.33 20.18
C ALA A 207 -10.31 17.80 20.03
N LEU A 208 -10.04 18.43 18.90
CA LEU A 208 -10.55 19.78 18.58
C LEU A 208 -12.06 19.77 18.28
N LEU A 209 -12.57 18.75 17.56
CA LEU A 209 -14.00 18.58 17.31
C LEU A 209 -14.81 18.41 18.60
N ASP A 210 -14.27 17.69 19.57
CA ASP A 210 -14.94 17.52 20.87
C ASP A 210 -15.14 18.84 21.63
N ARG A 211 -14.26 19.84 21.42
CA ARG A 211 -14.31 21.13 22.08
C ARG A 211 -15.32 22.12 21.49
N GLY A 212 -15.72 21.94 20.22
CA GLY A 212 -16.66 22.85 19.58
C GLY A 212 -16.94 22.50 18.14
N ALA A 213 -17.98 23.13 17.59
CA ALA A 213 -18.49 22.97 16.23
C ALA A 213 -18.12 24.14 15.30
N GLU A 214 -17.07 24.89 15.62
CA GLU A 214 -16.63 25.98 14.77
C GLU A 214 -16.25 25.43 13.37
N ARG A 215 -16.69 26.10 12.35
CA ARG A 215 -16.54 25.65 10.95
C ARG A 215 -15.10 25.27 10.59
N TRP A 216 -14.13 26.03 11.09
CA TRP A 216 -12.72 25.74 10.83
C TRP A 216 -12.25 24.42 11.45
N ARG A 217 -12.76 24.03 12.65
CA ARG A 217 -12.41 22.74 13.27
C ARG A 217 -12.94 21.57 12.46
N ILE A 218 -14.18 21.68 11.99
CA ILE A 218 -14.79 20.67 11.13
C ILE A 218 -14.01 20.58 9.81
N ALA A 219 -13.69 21.71 9.18
CA ALA A 219 -12.94 21.74 7.93
C ALA A 219 -11.53 21.16 8.08
N CYS A 220 -10.80 21.53 9.15
CA CYS A 220 -9.47 20.95 9.43
C CYS A 220 -9.55 19.43 9.67
N ALA A 221 -10.51 18.97 10.46
CA ALA A 221 -10.68 17.54 10.73
C ALA A 221 -11.02 16.78 9.44
N ALA A 222 -11.92 17.31 8.62
CA ALA A 222 -12.27 16.72 7.33
C ALA A 222 -11.08 16.67 6.37
N ALA A 223 -10.28 17.76 6.32
CA ALA A 223 -9.08 17.81 5.49
C ALA A 223 -8.03 16.77 5.94
N ILE A 224 -7.77 16.67 7.26
CA ILE A 224 -6.83 15.67 7.78
C ILE A 224 -7.33 14.25 7.52
N ALA A 225 -8.64 13.99 7.69
CA ALA A 225 -9.22 12.68 7.36
C ALA A 225 -9.06 12.34 5.87
N ALA A 226 -9.28 13.30 4.99
CA ALA A 226 -9.07 13.10 3.55
C ALA A 226 -7.59 12.82 3.24
N LEU A 227 -6.65 13.54 3.86
CA LEU A 227 -5.20 13.28 3.71
C LEU A 227 -4.82 11.89 4.22
N VAL A 228 -5.40 11.42 5.33
CA VAL A 228 -5.20 10.05 5.83
C VAL A 228 -5.63 9.02 4.80
N VAL A 229 -6.83 9.17 4.20
CA VAL A 229 -7.36 8.24 3.19
C VAL A 229 -6.48 8.24 1.94
N LEU A 230 -6.04 9.40 1.48
CA LEU A 230 -5.19 9.55 0.30
C LEU A 230 -3.74 9.12 0.54
N SER A 231 -3.33 9.00 1.81
CA SER A 231 -1.99 8.53 2.16
C SER A 231 -1.90 7.01 2.11
N ASP A 232 -2.82 6.31 2.81
CA ASP A 232 -2.78 4.86 2.90
C ASP A 232 -4.09 4.26 3.43
N TRP A 233 -4.51 3.13 2.87
CA TRP A 233 -5.72 2.42 3.27
C TRP A 233 -5.63 1.77 4.66
N TYR A 234 -4.43 1.39 5.12
CA TYR A 234 -4.26 0.89 6.48
C TYR A 234 -4.57 2.00 7.49
N TRP A 235 -3.98 3.19 7.29
CA TRP A 235 -4.26 4.34 8.16
C TRP A 235 -5.72 4.79 8.07
N ALA A 236 -6.31 4.75 6.88
CA ALA A 236 -7.73 5.07 6.68
C ALA A 236 -8.65 4.14 7.49
N SER A 237 -8.42 2.83 7.42
CA SER A 237 -9.23 1.84 8.16
C SER A 237 -9.04 1.96 9.67
N ILE A 238 -7.80 2.14 10.14
CA ILE A 238 -7.48 2.31 11.56
C ILE A 238 -8.12 3.60 12.11
N CYS A 239 -8.01 4.73 11.41
CA CYS A 239 -8.63 5.98 11.80
C CYS A 239 -10.17 5.92 11.76
N GLY A 240 -10.75 5.15 10.84
CA GLY A 240 -12.18 4.85 10.81
C GLY A 240 -12.64 4.14 12.08
N VAL A 241 -11.98 3.03 12.45
CA VAL A 241 -12.27 2.30 13.69
C VAL A 241 -12.00 3.16 14.93
N LEU A 242 -10.87 3.86 14.97
CA LEU A 242 -10.54 4.82 16.02
C LEU A 242 -11.69 5.82 16.21
N THR A 243 -12.23 6.39 15.13
CA THR A 243 -13.33 7.36 15.21
C THR A 243 -14.59 6.75 15.80
N ILE A 244 -14.94 5.52 15.38
CA ILE A 244 -16.11 4.80 15.90
C ILE A 244 -15.95 4.55 17.41
N VAL A 245 -14.80 4.01 17.84
CA VAL A 245 -14.52 3.72 19.25
C VAL A 245 -14.46 5.00 20.09
N TRP A 246 -13.79 6.03 19.58
CA TRP A 246 -13.72 7.34 20.21
C TRP A 246 -15.11 7.96 20.39
N MET A 247 -15.89 7.99 19.34
CA MET A 247 -17.26 8.50 19.36
C MET A 247 -18.13 7.73 20.35
N ALA A 248 -18.08 6.39 20.35
CA ALA A 248 -18.83 5.55 21.29
C ALA A 248 -18.46 5.89 22.76
N ALA A 249 -17.16 6.02 23.05
CA ALA A 249 -16.67 6.40 24.38
C ALA A 249 -17.13 7.80 24.79
N ARG A 250 -17.17 8.75 23.86
CA ARG A 250 -17.66 10.12 24.09
C ARG A 250 -19.17 10.14 24.27
N PHE A 251 -19.95 9.41 23.47
CA PHE A 251 -21.41 9.30 23.63
C PHE A 251 -21.82 8.77 24.99
N ALA A 252 -21.06 7.82 25.55
CA ALA A 252 -21.30 7.29 26.90
C ALA A 252 -21.05 8.34 27.99
N ALA A 253 -20.16 9.32 27.74
CA ALA A 253 -19.72 10.31 28.74
C ALA A 253 -20.46 11.65 28.68
N VAL A 254 -21.11 12.01 27.56
CA VAL A 254 -21.69 13.33 27.31
C VAL A 254 -23.21 13.29 27.37
N ARG A 255 -23.81 14.36 28.01
CA ARG A 255 -25.28 14.51 28.04
C ARG A 255 -25.86 14.98 26.71
N GLU A 256 -25.15 15.86 25.99
CA GLU A 256 -25.61 16.47 24.73
C GLU A 256 -25.25 15.62 23.51
N ARG A 257 -25.76 14.39 23.47
CA ARG A 257 -25.43 13.40 22.42
C ARG A 257 -25.77 13.87 21.01
N LEU A 258 -26.88 14.59 20.85
CA LEU A 258 -27.33 15.07 19.53
C LEU A 258 -26.35 16.10 18.93
N ILE A 259 -25.83 17.00 19.77
CA ILE A 259 -24.85 18.00 19.34
C ILE A 259 -23.57 17.31 18.90
N LEU A 260 -23.11 16.32 19.68
CA LEU A 260 -21.95 15.52 19.32
C LEU A 260 -22.17 14.77 17.99
N ALA A 261 -23.31 14.08 17.83
CA ALA A 261 -23.68 13.40 16.59
C ALA A 261 -23.64 14.33 15.38
N ARG A 262 -24.22 15.54 15.52
CA ARG A 262 -24.21 16.54 14.44
C ARG A 262 -22.79 16.98 14.06
N ARG A 263 -21.87 17.14 15.02
CA ARG A 263 -20.46 17.48 14.75
C ARG A 263 -19.77 16.41 13.92
N TYR A 264 -19.94 15.14 14.31
CA TYR A 264 -19.34 14.02 13.59
C TYR A 264 -20.00 13.78 12.23
N ALA A 265 -21.31 14.03 12.09
CA ALA A 265 -22.00 13.99 10.80
C ALA A 265 -21.47 15.06 9.83
N LEU A 266 -21.28 16.30 10.31
CA LEU A 266 -20.69 17.37 9.50
C LEU A 266 -19.22 17.09 9.14
N PHE A 267 -18.46 16.53 10.06
CA PHE A 267 -17.09 16.07 9.80
C PHE A 267 -17.08 14.99 8.70
N ALA A 268 -17.90 13.93 8.84
CA ALA A 268 -18.01 12.86 7.86
C ALA A 268 -18.44 13.39 6.48
N MET A 269 -19.44 14.27 6.45
CA MET A 269 -19.90 14.91 5.21
C MET A 269 -18.80 15.74 4.55
N GLY A 270 -18.07 16.55 5.33
CA GLY A 270 -16.94 17.33 4.81
C GLY A 270 -15.82 16.44 4.25
N THR A 271 -15.52 15.32 4.92
CA THR A 271 -14.56 14.32 4.43
C THR A 271 -15.02 13.69 3.13
N LEU A 272 -16.29 13.28 3.02
CA LEU A 272 -16.85 12.70 1.81
C LEU A 272 -16.86 13.70 0.64
N ILE A 273 -17.16 14.98 0.88
CA ILE A 273 -17.07 16.02 -0.15
C ILE A 273 -15.64 16.16 -0.68
N LEU A 274 -14.65 16.20 0.20
CA LEU A 274 -13.23 16.29 -0.20
C LEU A 274 -12.76 15.04 -0.97
N LEU A 275 -13.26 13.88 -0.60
CA LEU A 275 -12.92 12.61 -1.24
C LEU A 275 -13.80 12.29 -2.46
N ALA A 276 -14.84 13.06 -2.75
CA ALA A 276 -15.82 12.75 -3.81
C ALA A 276 -15.17 12.47 -5.18
N PRO A 277 -14.19 13.25 -5.68
CA PRO A 277 -13.54 12.95 -6.95
C PRO A 277 -12.77 11.62 -6.93
N PHE A 278 -12.07 11.34 -5.82
CA PHE A 278 -11.34 10.09 -5.63
C PHE A 278 -12.29 8.88 -5.59
N LEU A 279 -13.37 8.96 -4.80
CA LEU A 279 -14.36 7.89 -4.67
C LEU A 279 -15.14 7.67 -5.97
N ALA A 280 -15.49 8.74 -6.69
CA ALA A 280 -16.14 8.63 -7.99
C ALA A 280 -15.25 7.91 -9.01
N GLY A 281 -13.98 8.30 -9.10
CA GLY A 281 -13.01 7.62 -9.97
C GLY A 281 -12.80 6.15 -9.61
N MET A 282 -12.75 5.83 -8.32
CA MET A 282 -12.68 4.45 -7.84
C MET A 282 -13.92 3.63 -8.21
N LEU A 283 -15.13 4.20 -8.06
CA LEU A 283 -16.39 3.51 -8.37
C LEU A 283 -16.60 3.31 -9.87
N MET A 284 -16.13 4.24 -10.70
CA MET A 284 -16.20 4.11 -12.17
C MET A 284 -15.33 2.95 -12.69
N ARG A 285 -14.32 2.54 -11.94
CA ARG A 285 -13.39 1.46 -12.27
C ARG A 285 -13.51 0.25 -11.35
N ARG A 286 -14.69 0.04 -10.76
CA ARG A 286 -14.96 -1.05 -9.81
C ARG A 286 -14.79 -2.46 -10.39
N ASP A 287 -14.93 -2.62 -11.69
CA ASP A 287 -14.72 -3.86 -12.44
C ASP A 287 -13.26 -4.31 -12.44
N VAL A 288 -12.33 -3.37 -12.29
CA VAL A 288 -10.89 -3.61 -12.22
C VAL A 288 -10.37 -3.60 -10.78
N LEU A 289 -11.22 -3.21 -9.80
CA LEU A 289 -10.83 -3.22 -8.40
C LEU A 289 -10.70 -4.66 -7.90
N PRO A 290 -9.60 -5.03 -7.25
CA PRO A 290 -9.47 -6.33 -6.57
C PRO A 290 -10.32 -6.38 -5.28
N ILE A 291 -11.48 -5.70 -5.26
CA ILE A 291 -12.45 -5.70 -4.18
C ILE A 291 -13.39 -6.88 -4.38
N GLY A 292 -12.94 -8.04 -4.06
CA GLY A 292 -13.76 -9.21 -4.10
C GLY A 292 -12.88 -10.44 -3.97
N HIS A 293 -12.92 -11.07 -2.82
CA HIS A 293 -12.43 -12.42 -2.58
C HIS A 293 -11.19 -12.79 -3.43
N GLN A 294 -10.06 -12.15 -3.22
CA GLN A 294 -8.86 -12.97 -3.23
C GLN A 294 -9.21 -14.09 -2.28
N ALA A 295 -9.33 -15.30 -2.82
CA ALA A 295 -9.67 -16.44 -2.01
C ALA A 295 -8.89 -16.31 -0.71
N ARG A 296 -9.59 -16.35 0.44
CA ARG A 296 -8.95 -16.47 1.74
C ARG A 296 -8.27 -17.81 1.71
N ASP A 297 -7.11 -17.87 1.07
CA ASP A 297 -6.25 -19.03 1.11
C ASP A 297 -5.58 -19.10 2.50
N ALA A 298 -5.07 -20.25 2.83
CA ALA A 298 -4.37 -20.47 4.09
C ALA A 298 -3.18 -19.49 4.26
N ILE A 299 -2.59 -19.01 3.17
CA ILE A 299 -1.51 -18.02 3.16
C ILE A 299 -2.01 -16.66 3.66
N TRP A 300 -3.21 -16.24 3.23
CA TRP A 300 -3.82 -14.99 3.70
C TRP A 300 -4.16 -15.03 5.18
N GLU A 301 -4.79 -16.11 5.64
CA GLU A 301 -5.15 -16.28 7.03
C GLU A 301 -3.90 -16.32 7.91
N ALA A 302 -2.87 -17.07 7.50
CA ALA A 302 -1.58 -17.11 8.17
C ALA A 302 -0.93 -15.71 8.23
N TYR A 303 -1.02 -14.91 7.15
CA TYR A 303 -0.45 -13.58 7.14
C TYR A 303 -1.14 -12.63 8.13
N VAL A 304 -2.48 -12.62 8.21
CA VAL A 304 -3.23 -11.81 9.19
C VAL A 304 -2.89 -12.23 10.62
N TYR A 305 -2.85 -13.54 10.85
CA TYR A 305 -2.49 -14.12 12.13
C TYR A 305 -1.08 -13.71 12.56
N ASN A 306 -0.13 -13.85 11.65
CA ASN A 306 1.27 -13.55 11.89
C ASN A 306 1.57 -12.04 11.95
N SER A 307 0.65 -11.18 11.48
CA SER A 307 0.75 -9.71 11.57
C SER A 307 0.05 -9.13 12.80
N SER A 308 -0.20 -9.94 13.82
CA SER A 308 -0.85 -9.58 15.09
C SER A 308 0.19 -9.24 16.16
N VAL A 309 -0.24 -8.60 17.24
CA VAL A 309 0.61 -8.26 18.39
C VAL A 309 0.48 -9.34 19.46
N ASP A 310 1.61 -9.79 19.98
CA ASP A 310 1.65 -10.59 21.21
C ASP A 310 1.16 -9.78 22.42
N LEU A 311 0.52 -10.42 23.39
CA LEU A 311 0.04 -9.77 24.64
C LEU A 311 1.15 -8.96 25.32
N PHE A 312 2.38 -9.45 25.32
CA PHE A 312 3.54 -8.77 25.89
C PHE A 312 4.33 -7.92 24.88
N GLY A 313 3.87 -7.83 23.63
CA GLY A 313 4.59 -7.17 22.53
C GLY A 313 4.99 -5.73 22.80
N LEU A 314 4.19 -4.96 23.55
CA LEU A 314 4.52 -3.59 23.96
C LEU A 314 5.69 -3.53 24.94
N PHE A 315 5.92 -4.59 25.70
CA PHE A 315 6.92 -4.64 26.78
C PHE A 315 8.26 -5.26 26.35
N PHE A 316 8.39 -5.71 25.11
CA PHE A 316 9.65 -6.26 24.64
C PHE A 316 10.74 -5.19 24.60
N PRO A 317 12.00 -5.55 24.91
CA PRO A 317 13.11 -4.63 24.82
C PRO A 317 13.38 -4.17 23.38
N ASN A 318 13.97 -2.98 23.22
CA ASN A 318 14.34 -2.44 21.92
C ASN A 318 15.45 -3.24 21.23
N VAL A 319 15.15 -3.93 20.13
CA VAL A 319 16.15 -4.69 19.33
C VAL A 319 17.10 -3.79 18.53
N TYR A 320 16.78 -2.52 18.36
CA TYR A 320 17.62 -1.60 17.59
C TYR A 320 18.73 -0.96 18.44
N ASN A 321 18.74 -1.18 19.77
CA ASN A 321 19.77 -0.63 20.62
C ASN A 321 21.11 -1.37 20.39
N PRO A 322 22.22 -0.66 20.09
CA PRO A 322 23.50 -1.29 19.75
C PRO A 322 24.16 -2.08 20.89
N LEU A 323 23.74 -1.83 22.15
CA LEU A 323 24.34 -2.52 23.33
C LEU A 323 23.74 -3.89 23.58
N TRP A 324 22.42 -4.06 23.38
CA TRP A 324 21.72 -5.32 23.72
C TRP A 324 20.82 -5.85 22.60
N GLY A 325 20.67 -5.11 21.50
CA GLY A 325 19.74 -5.47 20.44
C GLY A 325 19.95 -6.86 19.87
N THR A 326 21.20 -7.24 19.62
CA THR A 326 21.55 -8.58 19.11
C THR A 326 21.15 -9.69 20.08
N GLN A 327 21.36 -9.51 21.39
CA GLN A 327 20.98 -10.49 22.41
C GLN A 327 19.46 -10.60 22.50
N VAL A 328 18.76 -9.47 22.45
CA VAL A 328 17.30 -9.44 22.44
C VAL A 328 16.75 -10.14 21.19
N GLU A 329 17.33 -9.88 20.04
CA GLU A 329 16.92 -10.53 18.78
C GLU A 329 17.12 -12.06 18.86
N GLN A 330 18.25 -12.53 19.35
CA GLN A 330 18.51 -13.96 19.54
C GLN A 330 17.53 -14.59 20.50
N TRP A 331 17.24 -13.92 21.62
CA TRP A 331 16.24 -14.39 22.59
C TRP A 331 14.83 -14.42 22.02
N MET A 332 14.51 -13.45 21.17
CA MET A 332 13.17 -13.35 20.56
C MET A 332 13.00 -14.22 19.31
N ARG A 333 14.06 -14.76 18.74
CA ARG A 333 14.00 -15.56 17.49
C ARG A 333 12.99 -16.70 17.56
N PRO A 334 12.90 -17.53 18.61
CA PRO A 334 11.89 -18.58 18.70
C PRO A 334 10.45 -18.06 18.74
N ILE A 335 10.25 -16.86 19.32
CA ILE A 335 8.94 -16.18 19.33
C ILE A 335 8.62 -15.65 17.94
N ALA A 336 9.63 -15.19 17.23
CA ALA A 336 9.58 -14.54 15.95
C ALA A 336 9.22 -15.48 14.78
N GLU A 337 9.51 -16.77 14.90
CA GLU A 337 9.24 -17.75 13.84
C GLU A 337 7.73 -17.88 13.54
N TYR A 338 6.88 -17.52 14.50
CA TYR A 338 5.42 -17.56 14.37
C TYR A 338 4.80 -16.29 13.80
N PHE A 339 5.57 -15.17 13.68
CA PHE A 339 5.03 -13.88 13.28
C PHE A 339 5.63 -13.39 11.97
N ALA A 340 4.81 -12.73 11.16
CA ALA A 340 5.31 -12.00 10.00
C ALA A 340 6.33 -10.96 10.43
N PRO A 341 7.55 -11.00 9.89
CA PRO A 341 8.69 -10.30 10.43
C PRO A 341 8.56 -8.77 10.51
N SER A 342 7.63 -8.18 9.77
CA SER A 342 7.56 -6.73 9.62
C SER A 342 6.67 -5.99 10.62
N VAL A 343 5.81 -6.67 11.36
CA VAL A 343 4.71 -5.98 12.08
C VAL A 343 4.52 -6.44 13.53
N TRP A 344 4.93 -7.65 13.91
CA TRP A 344 4.76 -8.17 15.27
C TRP A 344 5.61 -7.45 16.32
N TYR A 345 6.69 -6.78 15.87
CA TYR A 345 7.61 -6.08 16.76
C TYR A 345 7.13 -4.66 16.99
N VAL A 346 6.45 -4.46 18.09
CA VAL A 346 5.77 -3.20 18.45
C VAL A 346 6.13 -2.68 19.85
N PRO A 347 7.39 -2.76 20.35
CA PRO A 347 7.71 -2.24 21.66
C PRO A 347 7.38 -0.76 21.74
N ALA A 348 6.84 -0.35 22.89
CA ALA A 348 6.56 1.05 23.15
C ALA A 348 7.78 1.82 23.66
N GLY A 349 8.78 1.11 24.17
CA GLY A 349 9.90 1.66 24.94
C GLY A 349 9.56 1.79 26.43
N TRP A 350 10.48 1.30 27.28
CA TRP A 350 10.26 1.26 28.71
C TRP A 350 10.09 2.64 29.36
N THR A 351 10.82 3.64 28.87
CA THR A 351 10.70 5.04 29.33
C THR A 351 9.27 5.55 29.07
N LEU A 352 8.71 5.32 27.89
CA LEU A 352 7.34 5.71 27.56
C LEU A 352 6.33 4.96 28.42
N ILE A 353 6.52 3.65 28.65
CA ILE A 353 5.66 2.82 29.50
C ILE A 353 5.64 3.32 30.93
N LEU A 354 6.80 3.53 31.55
CA LEU A 354 6.90 3.98 32.95
C LEU A 354 6.23 5.34 33.13
N LEU A 355 6.49 6.30 32.24
CA LEU A 355 5.84 7.60 32.28
C LEU A 355 4.32 7.49 32.05
N THR A 356 3.88 6.56 31.19
CA THR A 356 2.45 6.27 30.97
C THR A 356 1.78 5.75 32.24
N ILE A 357 2.41 4.80 32.96
CA ILE A 357 1.90 4.27 34.23
C ILE A 357 1.71 5.39 35.25
N LEU A 358 2.69 6.29 35.37
CA LEU A 358 2.59 7.45 36.29
C LEU A 358 1.43 8.38 35.93
N GLY A 359 1.16 8.58 34.63
CA GLY A 359 0.07 9.46 34.17
C GLY A 359 -1.30 8.79 34.08
N ALA A 360 -1.35 7.46 34.06
CA ALA A 360 -2.55 6.67 33.76
C ALA A 360 -3.75 7.03 34.66
N ARG A 361 -3.54 7.21 35.97
CA ARG A 361 -4.60 7.61 36.91
C ARG A 361 -5.22 8.96 36.52
N THR A 362 -4.42 9.91 36.03
CA THR A 362 -4.91 11.22 35.59
C THR A 362 -5.74 11.11 34.33
N ILE A 363 -5.26 10.35 33.34
CA ILE A 363 -6.03 10.09 32.13
C ILE A 363 -7.33 9.37 32.44
N TRP A 364 -7.30 8.33 33.26
CA TRP A 364 -8.51 7.60 33.67
C TRP A 364 -9.55 8.47 34.35
N ARG A 365 -9.11 9.46 35.15
CA ARG A 365 -10.03 10.36 35.86
C ARG A 365 -10.54 11.50 35.00
N ARG A 366 -9.72 12.07 34.13
CA ARG A 366 -10.05 13.29 33.39
C ARG A 366 -10.49 13.03 31.94
N GLU A 367 -9.90 12.03 31.30
CA GLU A 367 -10.04 11.75 29.88
C GLU A 367 -10.26 10.24 29.64
N ARG A 368 -11.21 9.65 30.40
CA ARG A 368 -11.45 8.21 30.38
C ARG A 368 -11.77 7.67 28.97
N HIS A 369 -12.29 8.50 28.07
CA HIS A 369 -12.52 8.12 26.69
C HIS A 369 -11.23 7.78 25.95
N LEU A 370 -10.12 8.48 26.24
CA LEU A 370 -8.79 8.15 25.68
C LEU A 370 -8.32 6.78 26.17
N ALA A 371 -8.40 6.55 27.49
CA ALA A 371 -8.00 5.27 28.07
C ALA A 371 -8.82 4.10 27.50
N PHE A 372 -10.15 4.25 27.39
CA PHE A 372 -11.03 3.25 26.79
C PHE A 372 -10.67 3.00 25.33
N THR A 373 -10.48 4.06 24.55
CA THR A 373 -10.10 3.97 23.13
C THR A 373 -8.78 3.21 22.99
N ALA A 374 -7.75 3.56 23.78
CA ALA A 374 -6.45 2.89 23.74
C ALA A 374 -6.55 1.39 24.07
N ILE A 375 -7.34 1.02 25.09
CA ILE A 375 -7.55 -0.38 25.47
C ILE A 375 -8.22 -1.17 24.34
N VAL A 376 -9.30 -0.64 23.75
CA VAL A 376 -10.01 -1.30 22.66
C VAL A 376 -9.10 -1.49 21.44
N LEU A 377 -8.33 -0.45 21.06
CA LEU A 377 -7.42 -0.53 19.94
C LEU A 377 -6.25 -1.48 20.22
N TRP A 378 -5.75 -1.56 21.43
CA TRP A 378 -4.74 -2.54 21.82
C TRP A 378 -5.27 -3.98 21.70
N VAL A 379 -6.51 -4.23 22.16
CA VAL A 379 -7.17 -5.54 21.98
C VAL A 379 -7.35 -5.87 20.49
N LEU A 380 -7.69 -4.89 19.65
CA LEU A 380 -7.77 -5.09 18.21
C LEU A 380 -6.41 -5.37 17.56
N ALA A 381 -5.33 -4.78 18.08
CA ALA A 381 -3.98 -5.03 17.59
C ALA A 381 -3.51 -6.47 17.80
N MET A 382 -4.08 -7.19 18.78
CA MET A 382 -3.80 -8.60 19.03
C MET A 382 -4.28 -9.53 17.92
N GLY A 383 -5.02 -9.00 16.92
CA GLY A 383 -5.48 -9.77 15.78
C GLY A 383 -6.65 -10.72 16.07
N PRO A 384 -6.86 -11.75 15.22
CA PRO A 384 -7.98 -12.68 15.35
C PRO A 384 -7.83 -13.68 16.50
N GLY A 385 -6.62 -13.99 16.93
CA GLY A 385 -6.29 -14.91 18.02
C GLY A 385 -5.30 -14.32 19.01
N LEU A 386 -5.41 -14.70 20.30
CA LEU A 386 -4.51 -14.24 21.35
C LEU A 386 -3.18 -15.01 21.31
N HIS A 387 -2.07 -14.29 21.21
CA HIS A 387 -0.72 -14.84 21.32
C HIS A 387 -0.06 -14.42 22.63
N ILE A 388 0.60 -15.36 23.28
CA ILE A 388 1.36 -15.15 24.53
C ILE A 388 2.77 -15.71 24.35
N LEU A 389 3.77 -14.85 24.35
CA LEU A 389 5.19 -15.19 24.11
C LEU A 389 5.37 -16.07 22.85
N GLY A 390 4.72 -15.68 21.77
CA GLY A 390 4.78 -16.34 20.47
C GLY A 390 3.89 -17.58 20.33
N LYS A 391 3.20 -18.03 21.40
CA LYS A 391 2.31 -19.18 21.33
C LYS A 391 0.88 -18.75 21.10
N ASP A 392 0.24 -19.36 20.10
CA ASP A 392 -1.21 -19.23 19.91
C ASP A 392 -1.95 -19.95 21.04
N THR A 393 -2.86 -19.23 21.69
CA THR A 393 -3.68 -19.78 22.79
C THR A 393 -4.99 -20.37 22.31
N GLY A 394 -5.36 -20.20 21.04
CA GLY A 394 -6.67 -20.57 20.51
C GLY A 394 -7.83 -19.68 20.98
N ILE A 395 -7.57 -18.62 21.77
CA ILE A 395 -8.61 -17.70 22.26
C ILE A 395 -8.94 -16.68 21.16
N PRO A 396 -10.20 -16.63 20.67
CA PRO A 396 -10.57 -15.67 19.64
C PRO A 396 -10.63 -14.25 20.21
N MET A 397 -10.10 -13.29 19.45
CA MET A 397 -10.02 -11.88 19.82
C MET A 397 -11.00 -11.02 19.02
N LEU A 398 -11.22 -9.78 19.49
CA LEU A 398 -12.19 -8.85 18.92
C LEU A 398 -11.98 -8.58 17.42
N TYR A 399 -10.74 -8.63 16.94
CA TYR A 399 -10.42 -8.42 15.53
C TYR A 399 -11.08 -9.48 14.60
N ALA A 400 -11.33 -10.69 15.08
CA ALA A 400 -12.00 -11.74 14.30
C ALA A 400 -13.43 -11.32 13.84
N LEU A 401 -14.06 -10.37 14.53
CA LEU A 401 -15.34 -9.79 14.10
C LEU A 401 -15.14 -8.74 12.99
N LEU A 402 -14.10 -7.92 13.07
CA LEU A 402 -13.75 -6.94 12.04
C LEU A 402 -13.32 -7.61 10.74
N ASP A 403 -12.56 -8.68 10.83
CA ASP A 403 -12.06 -9.43 9.68
C ASP A 403 -13.17 -10.00 8.78
N ARG A 404 -14.39 -10.20 9.32
CA ARG A 404 -15.56 -10.61 8.55
C ARG A 404 -16.18 -9.49 7.71
N LEU A 405 -15.83 -8.23 7.96
CA LEU A 405 -16.35 -7.10 7.21
C LEU A 405 -15.57 -6.91 5.90
N PRO A 406 -16.23 -6.65 4.77
CA PRO A 406 -15.56 -6.56 3.45
C PRO A 406 -14.40 -5.57 3.38
N LEU A 407 -14.49 -4.45 4.11
CA LEU A 407 -13.45 -3.42 4.17
C LEU A 407 -12.19 -3.90 4.90
N PHE A 408 -12.34 -4.79 5.89
CA PHE A 408 -11.23 -5.30 6.71
C PHE A 408 -10.60 -6.57 6.13
N GLY A 409 -11.25 -7.25 5.21
CA GLY A 409 -10.63 -8.36 4.45
C GLY A 409 -9.39 -7.94 3.63
N THR A 410 -9.11 -6.64 3.49
CA THR A 410 -7.89 -6.10 2.89
C THR A 410 -6.91 -5.53 3.91
N ALA A 411 -7.30 -5.33 5.17
CA ALA A 411 -6.48 -4.77 6.25
C ALA A 411 -5.72 -5.89 6.98
N ARG A 412 -4.65 -6.40 6.36
CA ARG A 412 -3.89 -7.59 6.78
C ARG A 412 -2.99 -7.41 8.00
N LYS A 413 -2.90 -6.22 8.59
CA LYS A 413 -1.88 -5.87 9.59
C LYS A 413 -2.54 -5.36 10.89
N PRO A 414 -3.15 -6.24 11.71
CA PRO A 414 -3.77 -5.84 12.98
C PRO A 414 -2.84 -5.06 13.91
N ALA A 415 -1.56 -5.41 13.93
CA ALA A 415 -0.55 -4.73 14.75
C ALA A 415 -0.46 -3.22 14.53
N LEU A 416 -0.90 -2.71 13.39
CA LEU A 416 -0.88 -1.27 13.12
C LEU A 416 -1.84 -0.47 14.02
N PHE A 417 -2.84 -1.12 14.66
CA PHE A 417 -3.67 -0.49 15.68
C PHE A 417 -2.87 -0.01 16.91
N ILE A 418 -1.63 -0.46 17.05
CA ILE A 418 -0.71 0.07 18.09
C ILE A 418 -0.36 1.55 17.88
N ALA A 419 -0.34 2.05 16.64
CA ALA A 419 0.01 3.44 16.37
C ALA A 419 -0.85 4.44 17.18
N PRO A 420 -2.20 4.43 17.12
CA PRO A 420 -3.01 5.30 17.96
C PRO A 420 -2.90 4.98 19.45
N VAL A 421 -2.58 3.75 19.86
CA VAL A 421 -2.31 3.42 21.27
C VAL A 421 -1.08 4.18 21.77
N LEU A 422 0.03 4.18 21.02
CA LEU A 422 1.24 4.94 21.34
C LEU A 422 0.96 6.45 21.44
N MET A 423 0.02 7.00 20.64
CA MET A 423 -0.38 8.40 20.73
C MET A 423 -1.09 8.69 22.05
N VAL A 424 -1.99 7.83 22.49
CA VAL A 424 -2.64 7.98 23.81
C VAL A 424 -1.65 7.76 24.94
N MET A 425 -0.73 6.80 24.82
CA MET A 425 0.36 6.61 25.79
C MET A 425 1.22 7.87 25.90
N SER A 426 1.53 8.56 24.82
CA SER A 426 2.31 9.80 24.85
C SER A 426 1.61 10.92 25.64
N ILE A 427 0.26 11.02 25.55
CA ILE A 427 -0.52 11.96 26.38
C ILE A 427 -0.40 11.59 27.86
N ALA A 428 -0.55 10.30 28.18
CA ALA A 428 -0.43 9.80 29.55
C ALA A 428 1.00 10.02 30.10
N ALA A 429 2.02 9.72 29.29
CA ALA A 429 3.42 9.94 29.64
C ALA A 429 3.75 11.42 29.93
N ALA A 430 3.22 12.34 29.10
CA ALA A 430 3.36 13.76 29.33
C ALA A 430 2.70 14.19 30.67
N GLN A 431 1.53 13.61 31.03
CA GLN A 431 0.90 13.84 32.34
C GLN A 431 1.74 13.29 33.48
N GLY A 432 2.32 12.08 33.33
CA GLY A 432 3.22 11.47 34.31
C GLY A 432 4.45 12.34 34.56
N LEU A 433 5.09 12.79 33.47
CA LEU A 433 6.26 13.65 33.53
C LEU A 433 5.93 15.02 34.16
N ALA A 434 4.76 15.58 33.88
CA ALA A 434 4.29 16.80 34.51
C ALA A 434 4.03 16.62 36.02
N GLN A 435 3.59 15.45 36.47
CA GLN A 435 3.44 15.12 37.88
C GLN A 435 4.79 15.03 38.58
N LEU A 436 5.76 14.32 38.00
CA LEU A 436 7.13 14.24 38.50
C LEU A 436 7.72 15.65 38.67
N ARG A 437 7.61 16.48 37.64
CA ARG A 437 8.13 17.84 37.65
C ARG A 437 7.49 18.73 38.75
N ARG A 438 6.18 18.59 39.01
CA ARG A 438 5.49 19.31 40.05
C ARG A 438 5.88 18.85 41.45
N GLY A 439 6.21 17.58 41.63
CA GLY A 439 6.70 17.01 42.87
C GLY A 439 8.16 17.34 43.19
N THR A 440 8.89 17.93 42.21
CA THR A 440 10.31 18.26 42.37
C THR A 440 10.48 19.73 42.80
N PRO A 441 11.37 20.04 43.76
CA PRO A 441 11.68 21.41 44.16
C PRO A 441 12.09 22.28 42.97
N ASP A 442 11.85 23.60 43.07
CA ASP A 442 12.04 24.56 41.97
C ASP A 442 13.44 24.50 41.33
N VAL A 443 14.49 24.36 42.16
CA VAL A 443 15.88 24.27 41.72
C VAL A 443 16.13 23.03 40.84
N TRP A 444 15.39 21.94 41.09
CA TRP A 444 15.56 20.64 40.38
C TRP A 444 14.44 20.35 39.38
N ARG A 445 13.54 21.31 39.11
CA ARG A 445 12.36 21.09 38.23
C ARG A 445 12.64 20.56 36.82
N MET A 446 13.86 20.79 36.31
CA MET A 446 14.24 20.29 35.02
C MET A 446 14.84 18.88 35.07
N LEU A 447 15.17 18.36 36.26
CA LEU A 447 15.77 17.05 36.40
C LEU A 447 14.89 15.89 35.89
N PRO A 448 13.57 15.85 36.17
CA PRO A 448 12.71 14.80 35.57
C PRO A 448 12.65 14.88 34.05
N ILE A 449 12.69 16.07 33.46
CA ILE A 449 12.71 16.26 31.99
C ILE A 449 14.03 15.76 31.41
N ALA A 450 15.13 16.22 31.96
CA ALA A 450 16.47 15.82 31.51
C ALA A 450 16.69 14.32 31.71
N GLY A 451 16.28 13.76 32.86
CA GLY A 451 16.35 12.33 33.14
C GLY A 451 15.52 11.49 32.19
N ALA A 452 14.26 11.86 31.94
CA ALA A 452 13.40 11.15 30.99
C ALA A 452 13.96 11.21 29.57
N LEU A 453 14.50 12.35 29.15
CA LEU A 453 15.13 12.49 27.84
C LEU A 453 16.41 11.66 27.75
N ALA A 454 17.28 11.72 28.74
CA ALA A 454 18.55 10.99 28.75
C ALA A 454 18.33 9.47 28.77
N VAL A 455 17.45 8.97 29.66
CA VAL A 455 17.12 7.54 29.72
C VAL A 455 16.43 7.10 28.44
N GLY A 456 15.49 7.89 27.90
CA GLY A 456 14.82 7.60 26.67
C GLY A 456 15.78 7.56 25.47
N LEU A 457 16.69 8.52 25.33
CA LEU A 457 17.69 8.53 24.26
C LEU A 457 18.69 7.36 24.39
N PHE A 458 19.04 6.99 25.63
CA PHE A 458 19.89 5.80 25.87
C PHE A 458 19.16 4.51 25.49
N GLU A 459 17.90 4.35 25.89
CA GLU A 459 17.07 3.19 25.53
C GLU A 459 16.83 3.09 24.01
N LEU A 460 16.55 4.23 23.39
CA LEU A 460 16.22 4.34 21.97
C LEU A 460 17.45 4.64 21.09
N TRP A 461 18.65 4.45 21.65
CA TRP A 461 19.88 4.65 20.90
C TRP A 461 19.94 3.75 19.69
N LEU A 462 20.21 4.36 18.53
CA LEU A 462 20.30 3.68 17.25
C LEU A 462 21.79 3.50 16.85
N PRO A 463 22.15 2.42 16.14
CA PRO A 463 23.47 2.27 15.55
C PRO A 463 23.88 3.49 14.71
N SER A 464 25.16 3.78 14.63
CA SER A 464 25.68 4.96 13.89
C SER A 464 25.69 4.78 12.36
N GLY A 465 25.73 3.55 11.88
CA GLY A 465 25.72 3.24 10.44
C GLY A 465 24.40 3.61 9.76
N ARG A 466 24.48 4.03 8.50
CA ARG A 466 23.31 4.32 7.65
C ARG A 466 23.47 3.58 6.34
N VAL A 467 22.36 3.06 5.82
CA VAL A 467 22.32 2.42 4.51
C VAL A 467 21.87 3.42 3.47
N PHE A 468 22.67 3.54 2.42
CA PHE A 468 22.37 4.34 1.26
C PHE A 468 22.34 3.46 0.03
N LEU A 469 21.30 3.63 -0.79
CA LEU A 469 21.06 2.86 -2.00
C LEU A 469 21.26 3.78 -3.21
N PRO A 470 22.22 3.48 -4.10
CA PRO A 470 22.38 4.24 -5.32
C PRO A 470 21.20 3.97 -6.26
N LEU A 471 20.73 4.98 -6.93
CA LEU A 471 19.82 4.81 -8.07
C LEU A 471 20.67 4.63 -9.32
N GLU A 472 20.82 3.39 -9.74
CA GLU A 472 21.53 3.07 -10.98
C GLU A 472 20.77 3.64 -12.18
N ARG A 473 21.53 4.14 -13.17
CA ARG A 473 21.00 4.63 -14.45
C ARG A 473 21.74 3.96 -15.60
N PRO A 474 21.46 2.68 -15.86
CA PRO A 474 22.16 1.95 -16.92
C PRO A 474 21.94 2.60 -18.29
N ALA A 475 23.00 2.71 -19.08
CA ALA A 475 23.00 3.41 -20.38
C ALA A 475 21.96 2.84 -21.36
N VAL A 476 21.64 1.56 -21.25
CA VAL A 476 20.59 0.89 -22.06
C VAL A 476 19.23 1.60 -21.91
N TYR A 477 18.86 2.02 -20.70
CA TYR A 477 17.57 2.68 -20.43
C TYR A 477 17.59 4.16 -20.82
N GLU A 478 18.73 4.83 -20.73
CA GLU A 478 18.86 6.21 -21.23
C GLU A 478 18.69 6.27 -22.76
N GLN A 479 19.17 5.24 -23.49
CA GLN A 479 18.93 5.14 -24.93
C GLN A 479 17.46 4.85 -25.27
N ILE A 480 16.74 4.10 -24.43
CA ILE A 480 15.30 3.84 -24.59
C ILE A 480 14.48 5.12 -24.40
N ALA A 481 14.87 5.99 -23.48
CA ALA A 481 14.20 7.29 -23.26
C ALA A 481 14.10 8.13 -24.55
N ALA A 482 15.10 8.06 -25.43
CA ALA A 482 15.11 8.75 -26.72
C ALA A 482 14.26 8.09 -27.82
N ARG A 483 13.71 6.89 -27.55
CA ARG A 483 12.97 6.07 -28.54
C ARG A 483 11.68 5.52 -27.97
N PRO A 484 10.56 6.28 -27.98
CA PRO A 484 9.31 5.88 -27.33
C PRO A 484 8.78 4.53 -27.80
N GLY A 485 8.29 3.73 -26.87
CA GLY A 485 7.65 2.44 -27.08
C GLY A 485 7.71 1.53 -25.87
N ALA A 486 6.76 0.60 -25.75
CA ALA A 486 6.68 -0.29 -24.58
C ALA A 486 7.92 -1.19 -24.46
N VAL A 487 8.29 -1.47 -23.22
CA VAL A 487 9.50 -2.19 -22.82
C VAL A 487 9.13 -3.52 -22.14
N ALA A 488 9.73 -4.60 -22.59
CA ALA A 488 9.84 -5.85 -21.85
C ALA A 488 11.21 -5.88 -21.15
N ASP A 489 11.25 -5.67 -19.86
CA ASP A 489 12.47 -5.67 -19.04
C ASP A 489 12.59 -7.03 -18.32
N LEU A 490 13.45 -7.90 -18.83
CA LEU A 490 13.54 -9.31 -18.46
C LEU A 490 14.74 -9.62 -17.55
N PRO A 491 14.58 -10.54 -16.57
CA PRO A 491 13.34 -11.25 -16.24
C PRO A 491 12.27 -10.29 -15.72
N LEU A 492 10.99 -10.55 -16.03
CA LEU A 492 9.92 -9.78 -15.44
C LEU A 492 9.93 -9.99 -13.93
N ASP A 493 9.94 -8.89 -13.18
CA ASP A 493 9.84 -8.92 -11.72
C ASP A 493 8.41 -9.32 -11.34
N VAL A 494 8.21 -10.63 -11.20
CA VAL A 494 6.86 -11.16 -10.97
C VAL A 494 6.49 -11.08 -9.51
N LEU A 495 7.44 -11.05 -8.57
CA LEU A 495 7.11 -11.22 -7.15
C LEU A 495 7.83 -10.31 -6.16
N GLU A 496 9.06 -9.83 -6.39
CA GLU A 496 9.88 -9.38 -5.26
C GLU A 496 10.82 -8.21 -5.52
N THR A 497 10.89 -7.65 -6.72
CA THR A 497 11.82 -6.56 -6.99
C THR A 497 11.18 -5.33 -7.63
N SER A 498 11.61 -4.14 -7.20
CA SER A 498 11.23 -2.88 -7.81
C SER A 498 12.21 -2.41 -8.89
N ARG A 499 13.07 -3.31 -9.38
CA ARG A 499 14.11 -2.99 -10.37
C ARG A 499 13.50 -2.41 -11.65
N THR A 500 12.49 -3.06 -12.21
CA THR A 500 11.81 -2.58 -13.43
C THR A 500 11.15 -1.22 -13.24
N LEU A 501 10.64 -0.94 -12.05
CA LEU A 501 10.10 0.38 -11.70
C LEU A 501 11.20 1.46 -11.66
N ARG A 502 12.36 1.14 -11.09
CA ARG A 502 13.53 2.06 -11.07
C ARG A 502 14.04 2.32 -12.49
N ASN A 503 14.15 1.29 -13.31
CA ASN A 503 14.52 1.41 -14.71
C ASN A 503 13.51 2.25 -15.50
N GLN A 504 12.20 2.06 -15.22
CA GLN A 504 11.13 2.84 -15.85
C GLN A 504 11.25 4.33 -15.57
N MET A 505 11.63 4.74 -14.36
CA MET A 505 11.87 6.16 -14.06
C MET A 505 13.00 6.76 -14.91
N VAL A 506 13.94 5.94 -15.42
CA VAL A 506 15.00 6.40 -16.34
C VAL A 506 14.47 6.60 -17.75
N HIS A 507 13.69 5.64 -18.27
CA HIS A 507 13.24 5.69 -19.66
C HIS A 507 11.84 6.28 -19.87
N GLY A 508 10.99 6.36 -18.82
CA GLY A 508 9.65 6.93 -18.90
C GLY A 508 8.64 6.20 -19.79
N GLN A 509 8.94 4.98 -20.26
CA GLN A 509 8.11 4.24 -21.20
C GLN A 509 7.25 3.19 -20.49
N PRO A 510 6.08 2.79 -21.07
CA PRO A 510 5.27 1.70 -20.53
C PRO A 510 6.06 0.39 -20.45
N ILE A 511 5.81 -0.41 -19.42
CA ILE A 511 6.42 -1.74 -19.24
C ILE A 511 5.36 -2.85 -19.24
N ILE A 512 5.70 -4.01 -19.77
CA ILE A 512 4.91 -5.23 -19.54
C ILE A 512 5.18 -5.69 -18.10
N GLY A 513 4.12 -5.98 -17.34
CA GLY A 513 4.26 -6.28 -15.91
C GLY A 513 4.36 -5.03 -15.05
N GLY A 514 4.87 -5.19 -13.83
CA GLY A 514 5.03 -4.15 -12.83
C GLY A 514 4.94 -4.70 -11.41
N PHE A 515 5.57 -4.02 -10.45
CA PHE A 515 5.55 -4.37 -9.03
C PHE A 515 4.64 -3.42 -8.26
N ILE A 516 3.51 -3.91 -7.77
CA ILE A 516 2.55 -3.15 -6.94
C ILE A 516 1.94 -4.03 -5.86
N ALA A 517 1.52 -3.43 -4.74
CA ALA A 517 1.02 -4.14 -3.56
C ALA A 517 -0.25 -4.98 -3.82
N ARG A 518 -1.12 -4.53 -4.71
CA ARG A 518 -2.36 -5.24 -5.10
C ARG A 518 -2.39 -5.36 -6.61
N ARG A 519 -2.06 -6.55 -7.11
CA ARG A 519 -1.95 -6.81 -8.55
C ARG A 519 -3.32 -6.89 -9.20
N PRO A 520 -3.48 -6.31 -10.42
CA PRO A 520 -4.68 -6.51 -11.21
C PRO A 520 -4.72 -7.93 -11.79
N ALA A 521 -5.89 -8.35 -12.24
CA ALA A 521 -5.98 -9.46 -13.16
C ALA A 521 -5.44 -9.02 -14.52
N TYR A 522 -4.17 -9.34 -14.80
CA TYR A 522 -3.49 -8.99 -16.05
C TYR A 522 -3.77 -10.04 -17.10
N GLU A 523 -4.98 -10.00 -17.68
CA GLU A 523 -5.46 -11.04 -18.61
C GLU A 523 -4.74 -10.98 -19.94
N THR A 524 -4.34 -9.80 -20.43
CA THR A 524 -3.60 -9.65 -21.70
C THR A 524 -2.23 -10.32 -21.65
N PHE A 525 -1.67 -10.55 -20.47
CA PHE A 525 -0.45 -11.36 -20.33
C PHE A 525 -0.63 -12.82 -20.78
N ASN A 526 -1.86 -13.33 -20.83
CA ASN A 526 -2.15 -14.66 -21.40
C ASN A 526 -2.06 -14.68 -22.93
N MET A 527 -1.94 -13.53 -23.59
CA MET A 527 -1.68 -13.47 -25.02
C MET A 527 -0.34 -14.17 -25.35
N PRO A 528 -0.32 -15.18 -26.23
CA PRO A 528 0.82 -16.07 -26.39
C PRO A 528 2.16 -15.37 -26.62
N LEU A 529 2.18 -14.27 -27.37
CA LEU A 529 3.40 -13.50 -27.61
C LEU A 529 3.92 -12.83 -26.34
N LEU A 530 3.06 -12.10 -25.59
CA LEU A 530 3.47 -11.42 -24.36
C LEU A 530 3.88 -12.43 -23.28
N ARG A 531 3.16 -13.55 -23.19
CA ARG A 531 3.49 -14.63 -22.27
C ARG A 531 4.85 -15.24 -22.59
N ALA A 532 5.11 -15.56 -23.86
CA ALA A 532 6.40 -16.14 -24.26
C ALA A 532 7.57 -15.20 -23.98
N ILE A 533 7.43 -13.91 -24.30
CA ILE A 533 8.46 -12.90 -23.98
C ILE A 533 8.64 -12.80 -22.48
N GLY A 534 7.54 -12.59 -21.72
CA GLY A 534 7.61 -12.30 -20.29
C GLY A 534 8.05 -13.49 -19.42
N THR A 535 7.75 -14.73 -19.83
CA THR A 535 8.23 -15.95 -19.16
C THR A 535 9.56 -16.44 -19.70
N MET A 536 10.11 -15.77 -20.70
CA MET A 536 11.35 -16.16 -21.40
C MET A 536 11.31 -17.62 -21.92
N GLN A 537 10.14 -18.03 -22.43
CA GLN A 537 9.91 -19.35 -22.99
C GLN A 537 9.71 -19.25 -24.51
N ALA A 538 10.09 -20.28 -25.21
CA ALA A 538 9.79 -20.35 -26.65
C ALA A 538 8.27 -20.30 -26.86
N LEU A 539 7.84 -19.61 -27.93
CA LEU A 539 6.42 -19.53 -28.28
C LEU A 539 5.90 -20.95 -28.61
N GLN A 540 5.08 -21.47 -27.69
CA GLN A 540 4.52 -22.80 -27.78
C GLN A 540 3.30 -22.82 -28.72
N PRO A 541 3.15 -23.86 -29.56
CA PRO A 541 1.91 -24.06 -30.31
C PRO A 541 0.71 -24.25 -29.39
N ASP A 542 -0.44 -23.69 -29.77
CA ASP A 542 -1.66 -23.69 -28.96
C ASP A 542 -2.87 -24.22 -29.77
N ILE A 543 -4.04 -24.33 -29.18
CA ILE A 543 -5.33 -24.55 -29.82
C ILE A 543 -5.76 -23.39 -30.72
N VAL A 544 -5.15 -22.22 -30.57
CA VAL A 544 -5.28 -21.08 -31.47
C VAL A 544 -4.11 -21.09 -32.47
N PRO A 545 -4.30 -20.77 -33.76
CA PRO A 545 -3.21 -20.68 -34.72
C PRO A 545 -2.18 -19.62 -34.32
N LEU A 546 -0.92 -20.01 -34.27
CA LEU A 546 0.22 -19.14 -33.96
C LEU A 546 1.20 -19.09 -35.13
N ASP A 547 0.65 -18.87 -36.34
CA ASP A 547 1.43 -18.54 -37.52
C ASP A 547 2.05 -17.12 -37.39
N GLN A 548 3.03 -16.84 -38.23
CA GLN A 548 3.73 -15.55 -38.20
C GLN A 548 2.78 -14.36 -38.34
N SER A 549 1.71 -14.51 -39.15
CA SER A 549 0.74 -13.43 -39.35
C SER A 549 -0.10 -13.16 -38.12
N THR A 550 -0.47 -14.19 -37.35
CA THR A 550 -1.18 -14.02 -36.05
C THR A 550 -0.28 -13.42 -34.98
N VAL A 551 0.98 -13.87 -34.91
CA VAL A 551 1.96 -13.31 -33.96
C VAL A 551 2.24 -11.83 -34.25
N ARG A 552 2.32 -11.43 -35.53
CA ARG A 552 2.44 -10.03 -35.95
C ARG A 552 1.17 -9.21 -35.64
N ALA A 553 -0.01 -9.82 -35.74
CA ALA A 553 -1.25 -9.16 -35.31
C ALA A 553 -1.29 -8.91 -33.79
N MET A 554 -0.78 -9.84 -32.97
CA MET A 554 -0.60 -9.65 -31.54
C MET A 554 0.36 -8.49 -31.25
N GLN A 555 1.48 -8.40 -31.97
CA GLN A 555 2.44 -7.31 -31.86
C GLN A 555 1.87 -5.96 -32.36
N CYS A 556 0.97 -5.99 -33.33
CA CYS A 556 0.27 -4.76 -33.74
C CYS A 556 -0.68 -4.26 -32.66
N PHE A 557 -1.42 -5.15 -32.01
CA PHE A 557 -2.36 -4.80 -30.95
C PHE A 557 -1.67 -4.31 -29.68
N ALA A 558 -0.60 -5.00 -29.25
CA ALA A 558 0.18 -4.66 -28.08
C ALA A 558 1.67 -4.51 -28.44
N PRO A 559 2.06 -3.40 -29.10
CA PRO A 559 3.39 -3.23 -29.66
C PRO A 559 4.46 -3.07 -28.57
N VAL A 560 5.21 -4.12 -28.29
CA VAL A 560 6.46 -4.08 -27.54
C VAL A 560 7.57 -3.64 -28.48
N ARG A 561 8.22 -2.51 -28.19
CA ARG A 561 9.32 -2.02 -29.02
C ARG A 561 10.68 -2.48 -28.56
N HIS A 562 10.90 -2.48 -27.24
CA HIS A 562 12.18 -2.79 -26.63
C HIS A 562 12.07 -4.06 -25.78
N VAL A 563 12.96 -5.01 -26.05
CA VAL A 563 13.14 -6.18 -25.19
C VAL A 563 14.54 -6.11 -24.60
N VAL A 564 14.62 -5.88 -23.29
CA VAL A 564 15.86 -5.79 -22.52
C VAL A 564 16.01 -7.09 -21.73
N VAL A 565 17.14 -7.78 -21.89
CA VAL A 565 17.46 -9.01 -21.18
C VAL A 565 18.64 -8.75 -20.25
N ARG A 566 18.45 -9.00 -18.98
CA ARG A 566 19.50 -8.92 -17.95
C ARG A 566 20.30 -10.22 -17.93
N THR A 567 21.51 -10.22 -18.53
CA THR A 567 22.30 -11.43 -18.78
C THR A 567 22.81 -12.11 -17.51
N ASP A 568 23.07 -11.35 -16.45
CA ASP A 568 23.51 -11.84 -15.14
C ASP A 568 22.37 -12.44 -14.28
N LEU A 569 21.10 -12.20 -14.65
CA LEU A 569 19.92 -12.73 -13.95
C LEU A 569 19.20 -13.81 -14.77
N THR A 570 19.68 -14.13 -15.98
CA THR A 570 19.03 -15.08 -16.90
C THR A 570 20.01 -16.15 -17.34
N THR A 571 19.49 -17.36 -17.54
CA THR A 571 20.26 -18.48 -18.09
C THR A 571 20.48 -18.33 -19.61
N ALA A 572 21.54 -18.94 -20.14
CA ALA A 572 21.77 -18.96 -21.59
C ALA A 572 20.58 -19.52 -22.38
N ARG A 573 19.87 -20.51 -21.83
CA ARG A 573 18.67 -21.11 -22.43
C ARG A 573 17.52 -20.11 -22.51
N GLU A 574 17.27 -19.35 -21.46
CA GLU A 574 16.22 -18.32 -21.45
C GLU A 574 16.53 -17.21 -22.46
N GLN A 575 17.79 -16.77 -22.56
CA GLN A 575 18.23 -15.80 -23.55
C GLN A 575 18.02 -16.31 -24.99
N GLU A 576 18.33 -17.58 -25.24
CA GLU A 576 18.12 -18.22 -26.52
C GLU A 576 16.63 -18.32 -26.86
N GLN A 577 15.78 -18.72 -25.90
CA GLN A 577 14.32 -18.82 -26.09
C GLN A 577 13.68 -17.46 -26.41
N VAL A 578 14.15 -16.40 -25.77
CA VAL A 578 13.73 -15.03 -26.11
C VAL A 578 14.11 -14.72 -27.56
N ALA A 579 15.36 -14.94 -27.96
CA ALA A 579 15.83 -14.67 -29.29
C ALA A 579 15.05 -15.50 -30.34
N GLU A 580 14.73 -16.77 -30.08
CA GLU A 580 13.90 -17.64 -30.93
C GLU A 580 12.48 -17.06 -31.08
N THR A 581 11.85 -16.65 -29.98
CA THR A 581 10.49 -16.05 -29.99
C THR A 581 10.46 -14.77 -30.82
N LEU A 582 11.46 -13.90 -30.65
CA LEU A 582 11.59 -12.67 -31.44
C LEU A 582 11.88 -12.99 -32.94
N GLY A 583 12.71 -13.98 -33.21
CA GLY A 583 13.00 -14.45 -34.58
C GLY A 583 11.74 -14.95 -35.31
N ARG A 584 10.88 -15.69 -34.61
CA ARG A 584 9.58 -16.13 -35.16
C ARG A 584 8.65 -14.96 -35.49
N LEU A 585 8.64 -13.93 -34.64
CA LEU A 585 7.86 -12.71 -34.86
C LEU A 585 8.34 -11.96 -36.11
N ILE A 586 9.64 -11.72 -36.21
CA ILE A 586 10.24 -10.89 -37.27
C ILE A 586 10.36 -11.68 -38.58
N GLY A 587 10.66 -12.98 -38.54
CA GLY A 587 10.91 -13.86 -39.66
C GLY A 587 12.39 -14.05 -40.00
N HIS A 588 13.26 -13.46 -39.19
CA HIS A 588 14.73 -13.61 -39.26
C HIS A 588 15.32 -13.40 -37.84
N ALA A 589 16.62 -13.56 -37.66
CA ALA A 589 17.28 -13.32 -36.39
C ALA A 589 17.02 -11.88 -35.89
N PRO A 590 16.67 -11.68 -34.59
CA PRO A 590 16.40 -10.35 -34.03
C PRO A 590 17.67 -9.50 -34.02
N THR A 591 17.53 -8.22 -34.32
CA THR A 591 18.66 -7.29 -34.32
C THR A 591 19.00 -6.90 -32.88
N LEU A 592 20.21 -7.25 -32.46
CA LEU A 592 20.78 -6.77 -31.19
C LEU A 592 21.27 -5.33 -31.40
N VAL A 593 20.69 -4.36 -30.65
CA VAL A 593 20.98 -2.95 -30.79
C VAL A 593 21.82 -2.38 -29.65
N TYR A 594 21.97 -3.14 -28.58
CA TYR A 594 22.83 -2.82 -27.45
C TYR A 594 23.27 -4.11 -26.74
N GLU A 595 24.56 -4.16 -26.36
CA GLU A 595 25.11 -5.23 -25.54
C GLU A 595 26.22 -4.67 -24.64
N ASP A 596 26.19 -5.06 -23.38
CA ASP A 596 27.28 -4.87 -22.42
C ASP A 596 27.40 -6.13 -21.52
N ALA A 597 28.14 -6.02 -20.43
CA ALA A 597 28.36 -7.16 -19.52
C ALA A 597 27.07 -7.65 -18.82
N GLN A 598 26.05 -6.80 -18.68
CA GLN A 598 24.84 -7.10 -17.91
C GLN A 598 23.56 -7.04 -18.74
N TYR A 599 23.56 -6.42 -19.92
CA TYR A 599 22.34 -6.14 -20.68
C TYR A 599 22.50 -6.50 -22.15
N ARG A 600 21.44 -7.10 -22.72
CA ARG A 600 21.18 -7.21 -24.15
C ARG A 600 19.87 -6.54 -24.48
N ARG A 601 19.83 -5.69 -25.51
CA ARG A 601 18.59 -5.05 -25.96
C ARG A 601 18.33 -5.35 -27.41
N TYR A 602 17.12 -5.83 -27.68
CA TYR A 602 16.55 -6.00 -29.00
C TYR A 602 15.53 -4.89 -29.27
N GLU A 603 15.46 -4.41 -30.50
CA GLU A 603 14.43 -3.46 -30.95
C GLU A 603 13.52 -4.16 -31.96
N LEU A 604 12.21 -4.12 -31.72
CA LEU A 604 11.20 -4.76 -32.54
C LEU A 604 10.56 -3.75 -33.49
N PRO A 605 10.32 -4.15 -34.76
CA PRO A 605 9.63 -3.28 -35.70
C PRO A 605 8.14 -3.17 -35.36
N ARG A 606 7.52 -2.10 -35.86
CA ARG A 606 6.05 -1.97 -35.83
C ARG A 606 5.49 -2.70 -37.06
N PHE A 607 4.45 -3.50 -36.84
CA PHE A 607 3.75 -4.23 -37.86
C PHE A 607 2.37 -3.62 -38.14
N ALA A 608 2.33 -2.34 -38.50
CA ALA A 608 1.06 -1.62 -38.71
C ALA A 608 0.16 -2.28 -39.76
N ASP A 609 0.78 -2.84 -40.81
CA ASP A 609 0.06 -3.53 -41.90
C ASP A 609 -0.43 -4.94 -41.53
N ALA A 610 0.00 -5.47 -40.39
CA ALA A 610 -0.41 -6.77 -39.88
C ALA A 610 -1.58 -6.75 -38.89
N CYS A 611 -2.16 -5.56 -38.66
CA CYS A 611 -3.30 -5.40 -37.75
C CYS A 611 -4.51 -6.17 -38.31
N ARG A 612 -4.88 -7.23 -37.66
CA ARG A 612 -6.06 -8.04 -37.97
C ARG A 612 -6.65 -8.63 -36.71
N PRO A 613 -7.95 -8.97 -36.69
CA PRO A 613 -8.56 -9.66 -35.58
C PRO A 613 -7.92 -11.01 -35.30
N PHE A 614 -7.82 -11.36 -34.01
CA PHE A 614 -7.34 -12.66 -33.57
C PHE A 614 -8.04 -13.09 -32.28
N VAL A 615 -7.86 -14.35 -31.90
CA VAL A 615 -8.38 -14.94 -30.68
C VAL A 615 -7.25 -15.58 -29.88
N TYR A 616 -7.33 -15.58 -28.55
CA TYR A 616 -6.43 -16.34 -27.69
C TYR A 616 -7.16 -16.91 -26.47
N ALA A 617 -6.63 -17.99 -25.89
CA ALA A 617 -7.18 -18.66 -24.73
C ALA A 617 -6.81 -17.90 -23.45
N GLY A 618 -7.81 -17.65 -22.58
CA GLY A 618 -7.64 -17.07 -21.26
C GLY A 618 -7.70 -18.11 -20.15
N LYS A 619 -8.35 -17.78 -19.02
CA LYS A 619 -8.52 -18.68 -17.88
C LYS A 619 -9.49 -19.83 -18.15
N GLY A 620 -9.35 -20.91 -17.40
CA GLY A 620 -10.24 -22.06 -17.43
C GLY A 620 -9.78 -23.19 -18.35
N TRP A 621 -8.78 -22.93 -19.20
CA TRP A 621 -8.15 -23.94 -20.04
C TRP A 621 -6.91 -24.50 -19.36
N ASP A 622 -6.77 -25.83 -19.36
CA ASP A 622 -5.55 -26.51 -18.92
C ASP A 622 -4.39 -26.26 -19.88
N ASP A 623 -3.22 -26.77 -19.56
CA ASP A 623 -2.06 -26.71 -20.44
C ASP A 623 -2.31 -27.49 -21.75
N VAL A 624 -1.54 -27.14 -22.78
CA VAL A 624 -1.64 -27.81 -24.08
C VAL A 624 -1.13 -29.25 -23.96
N GLU A 625 -1.99 -30.21 -24.28
CA GLU A 625 -1.66 -31.61 -24.39
C GLU A 625 -1.62 -32.06 -25.88
N ARG A 626 -1.02 -33.20 -26.13
CA ARG A 626 -0.95 -33.80 -27.49
C ARG A 626 -1.33 -35.27 -27.48
N ASN A 627 -2.21 -35.63 -28.37
CA ASN A 627 -2.61 -37.02 -28.63
C ASN A 627 -2.64 -37.31 -30.15
N ASP A 628 -3.14 -38.47 -30.56
CA ASP A 628 -3.27 -38.88 -31.94
C ASP A 628 -4.13 -37.93 -32.82
N ASN A 629 -5.09 -37.23 -32.20
CA ASN A 629 -5.94 -36.23 -32.85
C ASN A 629 -5.29 -34.83 -32.92
N GLY A 630 -4.06 -34.71 -32.45
CA GLY A 630 -3.31 -33.47 -32.46
C GLY A 630 -3.25 -32.79 -31.10
N ARG A 631 -3.07 -31.45 -31.10
CA ARG A 631 -2.99 -30.66 -29.92
C ARG A 631 -4.37 -30.34 -29.39
N HIS A 632 -4.51 -30.29 -28.08
CA HIS A 632 -5.76 -29.95 -27.43
C HIS A 632 -5.54 -29.33 -26.05
N ARG A 633 -6.56 -28.65 -25.54
CA ARG A 633 -6.66 -28.22 -24.16
C ARG A 633 -7.97 -28.68 -23.57
N TRP A 634 -7.92 -29.21 -22.37
CA TRP A 634 -9.11 -29.45 -21.57
C TRP A 634 -9.63 -28.16 -20.96
N GLY A 635 -10.93 -28.06 -20.85
CA GLY A 635 -11.61 -26.92 -20.23
C GLY A 635 -12.26 -27.29 -18.90
N SER A 636 -12.30 -26.33 -17.98
CA SER A 636 -13.07 -26.36 -16.74
C SER A 636 -14.55 -26.02 -17.00
N ALA A 637 -15.33 -25.76 -15.92
CA ALA A 637 -16.73 -25.34 -16.03
C ALA A 637 -16.93 -24.00 -16.76
N ASP A 638 -15.92 -23.12 -16.77
CA ASP A 638 -16.00 -21.77 -17.32
C ASP A 638 -14.67 -21.36 -17.97
N ASN A 639 -14.65 -21.37 -19.28
CA ASN A 639 -13.45 -21.22 -20.09
C ASN A 639 -13.49 -19.89 -20.85
N THR A 640 -12.47 -19.06 -20.65
CA THR A 640 -12.39 -17.74 -21.31
C THR A 640 -11.66 -17.82 -22.64
N LEU A 641 -12.19 -17.13 -23.64
CA LEU A 641 -11.51 -16.77 -24.87
C LEU A 641 -11.52 -15.25 -24.99
N TRP A 642 -10.41 -14.69 -25.43
CA TRP A 642 -10.31 -13.26 -25.72
C TRP A 642 -10.31 -13.05 -27.23
N LEU A 643 -11.32 -12.32 -27.68
CA LEU A 643 -11.46 -11.90 -29.07
C LEU A 643 -10.92 -10.49 -29.21
N VAL A 644 -9.95 -10.27 -30.08
CA VAL A 644 -9.28 -8.97 -30.23
C VAL A 644 -9.70 -8.33 -31.55
N ASN A 645 -10.26 -7.13 -31.44
CA ASN A 645 -10.54 -6.23 -32.55
C ASN A 645 -9.54 -5.06 -32.51
N PRO A 646 -8.55 -5.02 -33.42
CA PRO A 646 -7.54 -3.96 -33.42
C PRO A 646 -7.99 -2.66 -34.09
N TYR A 647 -9.23 -2.61 -34.59
CA TYR A 647 -9.78 -1.44 -35.28
C TYR A 647 -10.59 -0.55 -34.34
N ASP A 648 -10.76 0.72 -34.70
CA ASP A 648 -11.51 1.71 -33.90
C ASP A 648 -13.04 1.58 -34.04
N THR A 649 -13.52 0.68 -34.91
CA THR A 649 -14.93 0.41 -35.17
C THR A 649 -15.31 -1.01 -34.78
N PRO A 650 -16.57 -1.27 -34.36
CA PRO A 650 -17.05 -2.62 -34.14
C PRO A 650 -16.98 -3.46 -35.43
N ILE A 651 -16.58 -4.71 -35.30
CA ILE A 651 -16.52 -5.66 -36.43
C ILE A 651 -17.37 -6.90 -36.15
N HIS A 652 -17.92 -7.48 -37.20
CA HIS A 652 -18.57 -8.77 -37.11
C HIS A 652 -17.60 -9.87 -37.52
N MET A 653 -17.42 -10.89 -36.68
CA MET A 653 -16.48 -11.99 -36.87
C MET A 653 -17.19 -13.33 -36.83
N THR A 654 -16.73 -14.29 -37.63
CA THR A 654 -17.15 -15.69 -37.51
C THR A 654 -16.06 -16.49 -36.84
N LEU A 655 -16.35 -17.00 -35.63
CA LEU A 655 -15.48 -17.83 -34.82
C LEU A 655 -15.76 -19.31 -35.12
N ALA A 656 -14.75 -20.08 -35.46
CA ALA A 656 -14.81 -21.53 -35.60
C ALA A 656 -14.25 -22.18 -34.33
N LEU A 657 -15.04 -23.02 -33.68
CA LEU A 657 -14.71 -23.75 -32.47
C LEU A 657 -14.75 -25.25 -32.75
N THR A 658 -13.60 -25.90 -32.79
CA THR A 658 -13.49 -27.37 -32.95
C THR A 658 -13.37 -28.00 -31.58
N LEU A 659 -14.47 -28.59 -31.09
CA LEU A 659 -14.64 -29.06 -29.73
C LEU A 659 -15.15 -30.51 -29.71
N ALA A 660 -14.89 -31.20 -28.60
CA ALA A 660 -15.58 -32.43 -28.19
C ALA A 660 -15.88 -32.34 -26.68
N SER A 661 -16.74 -33.18 -26.15
CA SER A 661 -17.01 -33.22 -24.70
C SER A 661 -16.30 -34.41 -24.04
N TYR A 662 -16.02 -34.27 -22.75
CA TYR A 662 -15.47 -35.37 -21.95
C TYR A 662 -16.56 -36.41 -21.63
N GLU A 663 -16.29 -37.69 -21.90
CA GLU A 663 -17.13 -38.87 -21.68
C GLU A 663 -18.55 -38.87 -22.26
N THR A 664 -19.34 -37.79 -22.02
CA THR A 664 -20.74 -37.70 -22.43
C THR A 664 -21.01 -36.41 -23.20
N ALA A 665 -22.07 -36.38 -24.03
CA ALA A 665 -22.52 -35.15 -24.68
C ALA A 665 -22.93 -34.11 -23.59
N ARG A 666 -22.58 -32.84 -23.83
CA ARG A 666 -22.79 -31.78 -22.84
C ARG A 666 -23.37 -30.50 -23.46
N PRO A 667 -24.25 -29.83 -22.74
CA PRO A 667 -24.66 -28.49 -23.15
C PRO A 667 -23.49 -27.52 -23.01
N VAL A 668 -23.20 -26.77 -24.06
CA VAL A 668 -22.20 -25.70 -24.09
C VAL A 668 -22.90 -24.39 -24.33
N GLU A 669 -22.56 -23.41 -23.55
CA GLU A 669 -23.07 -22.04 -23.66
C GLU A 669 -21.93 -21.10 -23.99
N LEU A 670 -22.09 -20.26 -25.02
CA LEU A 670 -21.18 -19.16 -25.34
C LEU A 670 -21.78 -17.85 -24.90
N TRP A 671 -21.10 -17.20 -23.98
CA TRP A 671 -21.46 -15.90 -23.44
C TRP A 671 -20.48 -14.83 -23.91
N GLN A 672 -21.00 -13.66 -24.27
CA GLN A 672 -20.22 -12.43 -24.44
C GLN A 672 -20.58 -11.50 -23.26
N ASP A 673 -19.64 -11.28 -22.36
CA ASP A 673 -19.88 -10.59 -21.08
C ASP A 673 -21.04 -11.21 -20.29
N ARG A 674 -22.22 -10.58 -20.31
CA ARG A 674 -23.46 -11.02 -19.64
C ARG A 674 -24.54 -11.51 -20.62
N ARG A 675 -24.28 -11.49 -21.94
CA ARG A 675 -25.23 -11.88 -22.97
C ARG A 675 -24.93 -13.29 -23.47
N LEU A 676 -25.93 -14.17 -23.45
CA LEU A 676 -25.84 -15.48 -24.11
C LEU A 676 -25.87 -15.27 -25.63
N ILE A 677 -24.85 -15.73 -26.32
CA ILE A 677 -24.72 -15.66 -27.80
C ILE A 677 -25.24 -16.91 -28.47
N ALA A 678 -24.86 -18.09 -27.94
CA ALA A 678 -25.25 -19.38 -28.52
C ALA A 678 -25.28 -20.46 -27.44
N ARG A 679 -26.12 -21.48 -27.69
CA ARG A 679 -26.19 -22.71 -26.88
C ARG A 679 -26.33 -23.90 -27.82
N TRP A 680 -25.55 -24.96 -27.56
CA TRP A 680 -25.60 -26.19 -28.34
C TRP A 680 -25.18 -27.38 -27.47
N GLU A 681 -25.34 -28.58 -28.02
CA GLU A 681 -24.85 -29.77 -27.38
C GLU A 681 -23.52 -30.20 -28.07
N ALA A 682 -22.46 -30.34 -27.32
CA ALA A 682 -21.19 -30.84 -27.79
C ALA A 682 -21.16 -32.36 -27.61
N PRO A 683 -21.06 -33.15 -28.67
CA PRO A 683 -20.95 -34.61 -28.58
C PRO A 683 -19.55 -35.02 -28.14
N ARG A 684 -19.39 -36.30 -27.83
CA ARG A 684 -18.08 -36.91 -27.54
C ARG A 684 -17.15 -36.91 -28.76
N SER A 685 -17.73 -36.92 -29.96
CA SER A 685 -16.95 -36.83 -31.24
C SER A 685 -16.59 -35.38 -31.53
N VAL A 686 -15.43 -35.17 -32.14
CA VAL A 686 -14.96 -33.84 -32.54
C VAL A 686 -15.91 -33.21 -33.53
N ARG A 687 -16.38 -31.99 -33.26
CA ARG A 687 -17.25 -31.22 -34.17
C ARG A 687 -16.84 -29.75 -34.19
N THR A 688 -16.98 -29.12 -35.38
CA THR A 688 -16.71 -27.70 -35.57
C THR A 688 -17.99 -26.89 -35.58
N TYR A 689 -18.07 -25.87 -34.73
CA TYR A 689 -19.18 -24.91 -34.62
C TYR A 689 -18.72 -23.58 -35.21
N ARG A 690 -19.54 -22.92 -36.01
CA ARG A 690 -19.29 -21.59 -36.55
C ARG A 690 -20.31 -20.61 -35.96
N ILE A 691 -19.84 -19.58 -35.25
CA ILE A 691 -20.67 -18.66 -34.49
C ILE A 691 -20.27 -17.24 -34.85
N GLY A 692 -21.28 -16.41 -35.23
CA GLY A 692 -21.07 -14.99 -35.46
C GLY A 692 -21.02 -14.23 -34.14
N VAL A 693 -20.02 -13.38 -33.99
CA VAL A 693 -19.83 -12.53 -32.80
C VAL A 693 -19.50 -11.11 -33.27
N THR A 694 -20.16 -10.10 -32.68
CA THR A 694 -19.78 -8.70 -32.89
C THR A 694 -18.86 -8.24 -31.79
N ALA A 695 -17.65 -7.81 -32.15
CA ALA A 695 -16.65 -7.33 -31.21
C ALA A 695 -16.46 -5.81 -31.33
N PRO A 696 -16.67 -5.04 -30.26
CA PRO A 696 -16.26 -3.64 -30.19
C PRO A 696 -14.75 -3.50 -30.32
N PRO A 697 -14.21 -2.27 -30.49
CA PRO A 697 -12.78 -2.01 -30.44
C PRO A 697 -12.12 -2.58 -29.18
N GLY A 698 -10.90 -3.10 -29.30
CA GLY A 698 -10.12 -3.68 -28.20
C GLY A 698 -10.44 -5.15 -27.94
N GLN A 699 -10.47 -5.55 -26.68
CA GLN A 699 -10.65 -6.93 -26.24
C GLN A 699 -12.09 -7.22 -25.85
N THR A 700 -12.64 -8.32 -26.35
CA THR A 700 -13.96 -8.82 -25.99
C THR A 700 -13.84 -10.16 -25.30
N ARG A 701 -14.41 -10.29 -24.11
CA ARG A 701 -14.39 -11.53 -23.33
C ARG A 701 -15.53 -12.44 -23.79
N LEU A 702 -15.16 -13.63 -24.24
CA LEU A 702 -16.10 -14.73 -24.47
C LEU A 702 -15.92 -15.78 -23.37
N ARG A 703 -17.02 -16.39 -22.92
CA ARG A 703 -17.00 -17.46 -21.92
C ARG A 703 -17.73 -18.68 -22.48
N LEU A 704 -16.99 -19.79 -22.56
CA LEU A 704 -17.55 -21.11 -22.87
C LEU A 704 -17.83 -21.82 -21.55
N ARG A 705 -19.10 -22.04 -21.26
CA ARG A 705 -19.56 -22.74 -20.04
C ARG A 705 -20.11 -24.11 -20.41
N ALA A 706 -19.66 -25.11 -19.68
CA ALA A 706 -20.15 -26.47 -19.78
C ALA A 706 -20.03 -27.19 -18.43
N PRO A 707 -20.94 -28.13 -18.10
CA PRO A 707 -20.82 -28.94 -16.88
C PRO A 707 -19.51 -29.72 -16.88
N THR A 708 -18.92 -29.94 -15.71
CA THR A 708 -17.72 -30.77 -15.53
C THR A 708 -18.05 -32.16 -14.99
N THR A 709 -17.13 -33.10 -15.23
CA THR A 709 -17.06 -34.38 -14.52
C THR A 709 -15.65 -34.53 -13.97
N TYR A 710 -15.53 -35.00 -12.74
CA TYR A 710 -14.23 -35.27 -12.15
C TYR A 710 -13.58 -36.49 -12.80
N ASP A 711 -12.37 -36.32 -13.31
CA ASP A 711 -11.55 -37.40 -13.85
C ASP A 711 -10.59 -37.93 -12.77
N PRO A 712 -10.73 -39.16 -12.28
CA PRO A 712 -9.87 -39.73 -11.27
C PRO A 712 -8.41 -39.94 -11.72
N GLN A 713 -8.19 -40.10 -13.03
CA GLN A 713 -6.85 -40.37 -13.58
C GLN A 713 -5.99 -39.10 -13.59
N SER A 714 -6.55 -37.99 -14.13
CA SER A 714 -5.86 -36.71 -14.15
C SER A 714 -6.06 -35.88 -12.88
N ARG A 715 -7.02 -36.28 -11.99
CA ARG A 715 -7.44 -35.53 -10.79
C ARG A 715 -7.93 -34.12 -11.11
N ARG A 716 -8.64 -33.96 -12.23
CA ARG A 716 -9.17 -32.69 -12.72
C ARG A 716 -10.67 -32.75 -12.97
N ASP A 717 -11.33 -31.61 -12.89
CA ASP A 717 -12.71 -31.42 -13.32
C ASP A 717 -12.72 -31.04 -14.81
N LEU A 718 -13.09 -31.98 -15.67
CA LEU A 718 -13.05 -31.81 -17.13
C LEU A 718 -14.44 -31.57 -17.71
N SER A 719 -14.57 -30.62 -18.65
CA SER A 719 -15.83 -30.30 -19.34
C SER A 719 -15.75 -30.64 -20.83
N ILE A 720 -15.13 -29.78 -21.61
CA ILE A 720 -14.94 -29.87 -23.03
C ILE A 720 -13.45 -29.92 -23.37
N VAL A 721 -13.11 -30.46 -24.50
CA VAL A 721 -11.77 -30.39 -25.08
C VAL A 721 -11.82 -29.53 -26.33
N ALA A 722 -10.92 -28.55 -26.42
CA ALA A 722 -10.75 -27.72 -27.62
C ALA A 722 -9.50 -28.17 -28.41
N LEU A 723 -9.67 -28.38 -29.71
CA LEU A 723 -8.60 -28.77 -30.61
C LEU A 723 -8.13 -27.62 -31.48
N ASN A 724 -9.08 -26.78 -31.94
CA ASN A 724 -8.78 -25.64 -32.78
C ASN A 724 -9.82 -24.54 -32.60
N ILE A 725 -9.35 -23.31 -32.39
CA ILE A 725 -10.19 -22.12 -32.27
C ILE A 725 -9.58 -21.01 -33.13
N HIS A 726 -10.32 -20.54 -34.15
CA HIS A 726 -9.82 -19.49 -35.03
C HIS A 726 -10.96 -18.67 -35.65
N ILE A 727 -10.62 -17.49 -36.15
CA ILE A 727 -11.52 -16.63 -36.91
C ILE A 727 -11.48 -17.04 -38.34
N THR A 728 -12.66 -17.40 -38.92
CA THR A 728 -12.78 -17.81 -40.34
C THR A 728 -13.02 -16.63 -41.27
N GLY A 729 -13.51 -15.52 -40.76
CA GLY A 729 -13.75 -14.30 -41.52
C GLY A 729 -14.24 -13.17 -40.64
N TYR A 730 -14.08 -11.95 -41.12
CA TYR A 730 -14.62 -10.76 -40.49
C TYR A 730 -15.03 -9.71 -41.51
N THR A 731 -15.97 -8.87 -41.15
CA THR A 731 -16.40 -7.72 -41.94
C THR A 731 -16.27 -6.44 -41.10
N LEU A 732 -15.64 -5.44 -41.71
CA LEU A 732 -15.67 -4.09 -41.17
C LEU A 732 -17.08 -3.55 -41.40
N ASN A 733 -17.78 -3.11 -40.37
CA ASN A 733 -19.02 -2.36 -40.56
C ASN A 733 -18.61 -1.04 -41.24
N SER A 734 -18.74 -1.01 -42.57
CA SER A 734 -18.78 0.28 -43.27
C SER A 734 -19.95 1.05 -42.68
N GLN A 735 -19.71 2.21 -42.12
CA GLN A 735 -20.79 3.12 -41.71
C GLN A 735 -21.76 3.28 -42.89
N PRO A 736 -23.11 3.32 -42.63
CA PRO A 736 -24.07 3.60 -43.65
C PRO A 736 -23.88 4.98 -44.25
#